data_e99309b2ff6a3f5ecdea417640a386ef
#
_entry.id   e99309b2ff6a3f5ecdea417640a386ef
#
_cell.length_a   1.000
_cell.length_b   1.000
_cell.length_c   1.000
_cell.angle_alpha   90.00
_cell.angle_beta   90.00
_cell.angle_gamma   90.00
#
_symmetry.space_group_name_H-M   'P 1'
#
loop_
_entity.id
_entity.type
_entity.pdbx_description
1 polymer ?
#
loop_
_entity_poly.entity_id
_entity_poly.type
_entity_poly.pdbx_seq_one_letter_code
_entity_poly.pdbx_strand_id
1 'polypeptide(L)'
;MFSATNDFNSQVSFDLSCAVKPVMVMDLVSVTRGTASCLSSSLRCLTLSRAYSRFSPTRRRFLLQQARLPFRPTVSQHFSTSKQHRLAEVKDNFDPNTQDRESDEVDVCIVGGGPAGLSAAIRLKQLAAEAGNEEFRVLVLEKASELGAHIVSGNVIEPSAMAELLPDWLSEDNPSRFENATPATNDKMRFLTQKQAIPMPKPPQMHNHGNYIVSLNQLTKWLGERAEEIGVEIYPGFAASEVLYNPDQSVKGVATNDLGIAKSGAPKPTFERGMEFHARVTLFAEGCHGSLTKQIVKKFNLRQDSQPQTYALGLKEVWEVPSEQHRKGEVVHSMGYPLDKDTYGGGWLYHFGDNLVSVGLVVGLDYPNPWTAPYGEFQKMKHHPLYASVLKNGKPISYAARTLNEGGFQSIPKCSFPGGALIGDTAGFLNVPKIKGTHTAMRSGMLAAQAAYRALSGQPATDGTIFLYDYEDSLRSSSIWSELYQVRNMRPSFHSPLGLYGGILYSGLEAYLFRGKAPWTLKHKGPDYAATQPAEACKKITYPKPDGKLSFDILTSVSRSGTNHEEDQPSHLHVADWDAHTLSTFPKYQGLENRFCPAGVYEYVEDDSPEGKEKRGGLGVKFNINAQNCVHCKTCDIKAPQQDIEWRTPEGGGGPKYMMT
;
A
#
# COMPACT_ATOMS: atom_id res chain seq x y z
N MET A 1 -60.72 6.41 -23.49
CA MET A 1 -61.60 7.60 -23.33
C MET A 1 -60.67 8.76 -23.04
N PHE A 2 -60.69 9.75 -23.98
CA PHE A 2 -60.21 11.14 -23.93
C PHE A 2 -58.76 11.38 -23.49
N SER A 3 -57.75 11.71 -24.40
CA SER A 3 -57.67 12.79 -25.43
C SER A 3 -57.60 14.21 -24.85
N ALA A 4 -56.44 14.86 -25.07
CA ALA A 4 -56.19 16.22 -25.58
C ALA A 4 -54.75 16.62 -25.19
N THR A 5 -53.74 16.70 -26.03
CA THR A 5 -53.29 17.72 -27.04
C THR A 5 -53.27 19.15 -26.52
N ASN A 6 -52.08 19.75 -26.55
CA ASN A 6 -51.66 20.94 -27.30
C ASN A 6 -50.27 21.41 -26.88
N ASP A 7 -49.33 21.36 -27.76
CA ASP A 7 -48.56 22.38 -28.49
C ASP A 7 -48.32 23.73 -27.81
N PHE A 8 -47.03 24.12 -27.68
CA PHE A 8 -46.59 25.44 -28.08
C PHE A 8 -45.08 25.38 -28.49
N ASN A 9 -44.88 25.63 -29.75
CA ASN A 9 -43.63 25.93 -30.45
C ASN A 9 -43.25 27.41 -30.14
N SER A 10 -41.99 27.72 -29.88
CA SER A 10 -41.44 29.02 -30.27
C SER A 10 -39.93 28.85 -30.58
N GLN A 11 -39.65 28.92 -31.87
CA GLN A 11 -38.35 29.18 -32.46
C GLN A 11 -37.83 30.57 -32.05
N VAL A 12 -36.56 30.63 -31.71
CA VAL A 12 -35.78 31.86 -31.92
C VAL A 12 -34.46 31.46 -32.57
N SER A 13 -34.36 31.82 -33.84
CA SER A 13 -33.15 31.86 -34.65
C SER A 13 -32.32 33.08 -34.27
N PHE A 14 -30.99 32.95 -34.15
CA PHE A 14 -30.08 34.08 -34.34
C PHE A 14 -28.90 33.69 -35.23
N ASP A 15 -28.61 34.62 -36.09
CA ASP A 15 -27.79 34.60 -37.28
C ASP A 15 -26.28 34.38 -37.05
N LEU A 16 -25.69 33.74 -38.04
CA LEU A 16 -24.26 33.77 -38.36
C LEU A 16 -23.97 35.07 -39.12
N SER A 17 -22.93 35.82 -38.73
CA SER A 17 -22.00 36.37 -39.74
C SER A 17 -20.80 37.15 -39.13
N CYS A 18 -19.71 37.08 -39.87
CA CYS A 18 -18.51 37.94 -39.87
C CYS A 18 -17.47 37.70 -38.74
N ALA A 19 -16.19 37.57 -39.01
CA ALA A 19 -15.38 37.61 -40.21
C ALA A 19 -14.00 37.00 -39.92
N VAL A 20 -13.49 36.31 -40.90
CA VAL A 20 -12.08 35.88 -41.01
C VAL A 20 -11.25 37.01 -41.55
N LYS A 21 -10.07 37.25 -41.01
CA LYS A 21 -8.87 37.61 -41.82
C LYS A 21 -7.55 37.33 -41.09
N PRO A 22 -6.55 36.83 -41.80
CA PRO A 22 -5.23 36.42 -41.29
C PRO A 22 -4.16 37.49 -41.59
N VAL A 23 -3.09 37.49 -40.81
CA VAL A 23 -1.81 38.15 -41.17
C VAL A 23 -0.70 37.30 -40.53
N MET A 24 0.03 36.67 -41.30
CA MET A 24 1.23 36.87 -42.12
C MET A 24 2.48 36.30 -41.43
N VAL A 25 3.00 35.34 -42.11
CA VAL A 25 4.35 34.78 -42.05
C VAL A 25 5.38 35.84 -42.40
N MET A 26 6.52 35.89 -41.71
CA MET A 26 7.77 36.32 -42.30
C MET A 26 8.98 35.58 -41.74
N ASP A 27 9.75 35.15 -42.70
CA ASP A 27 10.92 34.30 -42.76
C ASP A 27 12.20 34.86 -42.11
N LEU A 28 13.05 33.85 -41.82
CA LEU A 28 14.51 33.77 -42.04
C LEU A 28 15.35 35.06 -42.08
N VAL A 29 16.45 35.05 -41.33
CA VAL A 29 17.79 35.19 -41.89
C VAL A 29 18.84 34.58 -40.94
N SER A 30 19.60 33.67 -41.48
CA SER A 30 20.89 33.14 -41.05
C SER A 30 21.96 34.22 -41.05
N VAL A 31 23.07 34.05 -40.29
CA VAL A 31 24.46 34.22 -40.74
C VAL A 31 25.45 33.93 -39.58
N THR A 32 26.21 32.89 -39.76
CA THR A 32 27.64 32.60 -39.66
C THR A 32 28.52 33.01 -38.47
N ARG A 33 29.19 31.99 -37.99
CA ARG A 33 30.63 31.79 -37.76
C ARG A 33 31.50 32.99 -37.34
N GLY A 34 32.19 32.77 -36.22
CA GLY A 34 33.42 33.50 -35.89
C GLY A 34 34.25 32.70 -34.88
N THR A 35 35.32 32.19 -35.37
CA THR A 35 36.37 31.37 -34.77
C THR A 35 37.38 32.19 -33.96
N ALA A 36 38.11 31.43 -33.10
CA ALA A 36 39.50 31.63 -32.65
C ALA A 36 39.69 32.45 -31.37
N SER A 37 40.29 31.95 -30.46
CA SER A 37 41.60 31.48 -30.11
C SER A 37 42.20 32.22 -28.93
N CYS A 38 42.67 31.45 -28.00
CA CYS A 38 44.02 31.38 -27.44
C CYS A 38 44.50 32.35 -26.36
N LEU A 39 45.19 31.68 -25.43
CA LEU A 39 46.31 32.08 -24.58
C LEU A 39 45.94 32.41 -23.12
N SER A 40 46.17 31.49 -22.21
CA SER A 40 47.41 31.10 -21.48
C SER A 40 47.99 32.21 -20.61
N SER A 41 48.08 31.94 -19.32
CA SER A 41 49.22 32.12 -18.43
C SER A 41 48.76 31.89 -16.97
N SER A 42 49.14 30.85 -16.35
CA SER A 42 50.34 30.52 -15.60
C SER A 42 50.44 31.15 -14.20
N LEU A 43 50.46 30.19 -13.24
CA LEU A 43 51.37 30.07 -12.06
C LEU A 43 51.35 31.14 -10.96
N ARG A 44 51.08 30.69 -9.76
CA ARG A 44 52.00 30.46 -8.58
C ARG A 44 51.15 30.11 -7.37
N CYS A 45 51.21 28.99 -6.85
CA CYS A 45 52.07 28.32 -5.86
C CYS A 45 52.55 29.25 -4.73
N LEU A 46 52.00 29.00 -3.55
CA LEU A 46 52.72 29.19 -2.28
C LEU A 46 52.23 28.23 -1.20
N THR A 47 53.15 27.35 -0.88
CA THR A 47 53.19 26.40 0.23
C THR A 47 53.48 27.11 1.56
N LEU A 48 52.86 26.64 2.64
CA LEU A 48 53.41 26.63 4.00
C LEU A 48 52.64 25.54 4.79
N SER A 49 53.19 24.51 5.03
CA SER A 49 53.97 23.64 5.88
C SER A 49 53.70 23.77 7.38
N ARG A 50 53.38 22.58 7.91
CA ARG A 50 53.77 22.00 9.20
C ARG A 50 53.19 22.54 10.50
N ALA A 51 52.46 21.66 11.20
CA ALA A 51 52.92 21.21 12.55
C ALA A 51 52.32 19.85 12.88
N TYR A 52 53.19 18.93 13.18
CA TYR A 52 52.98 17.58 13.73
C TYR A 52 52.52 17.66 15.19
N SER A 53 51.61 16.79 15.60
CA SER A 53 51.81 16.09 16.87
C SER A 53 51.16 14.69 16.82
N ARG A 54 52.04 13.74 17.02
CA ARG A 54 51.78 12.30 17.17
C ARG A 54 51.12 12.06 18.53
N PHE A 55 50.13 11.16 18.57
CA PHE A 55 49.98 10.25 19.72
C PHE A 55 49.59 8.87 19.22
N SER A 56 50.35 7.88 19.70
CA SER A 56 50.36 6.48 19.31
C SER A 56 49.36 5.66 20.15
N PRO A 57 48.97 4.45 19.71
CA PRO A 57 47.86 3.71 20.25
C PRO A 57 48.26 2.77 21.38
N THR A 58 47.44 2.72 22.43
CA THR A 58 47.62 1.72 23.50
C THR A 58 46.62 0.59 23.32
N ARG A 59 47.12 -0.56 22.97
CA ARG A 59 46.42 -1.85 23.00
C ARG A 59 46.02 -2.19 24.44
N ARG A 60 44.76 -2.54 24.65
CA ARG A 60 44.34 -3.41 25.75
C ARG A 60 43.64 -4.63 25.23
N ARG A 61 44.37 -5.75 25.27
CA ARG A 61 43.80 -7.11 25.16
C ARG A 61 43.03 -7.37 26.45
N PHE A 62 41.77 -7.78 26.32
CA PHE A 62 41.07 -8.51 27.37
C PHE A 62 41.01 -9.98 26.99
N LEU A 63 41.64 -10.80 27.83
CA LEU A 63 41.67 -12.25 27.81
C LEU A 63 40.26 -12.78 28.18
N LEU A 64 39.66 -13.57 27.31
CA LEU A 64 38.56 -14.46 27.65
C LEU A 64 39.12 -15.71 28.31
N GLN A 65 38.94 -15.83 29.61
CA GLN A 65 39.11 -17.08 30.35
C GLN A 65 37.81 -17.86 30.27
N GLN A 66 37.81 -18.99 29.52
CA GLN A 66 36.79 -20.01 29.56
C GLN A 66 36.99 -20.84 30.84
N ALA A 67 36.04 -20.74 31.77
CA ALA A 67 35.92 -21.70 32.85
C ALA A 67 35.00 -22.85 32.42
N ARG A 68 35.58 -24.04 32.17
CA ARG A 68 34.86 -25.29 32.05
C ARG A 68 34.54 -25.81 33.46
N LEU A 69 33.26 -25.99 33.79
CA LEU A 69 32.82 -26.74 34.93
C LEU A 69 32.28 -28.11 34.48
N PRO A 70 32.54 -29.20 35.24
CA PRO A 70 32.25 -30.57 34.81
C PRO A 70 30.77 -30.97 35.04
N PHE A 71 30.22 -31.66 34.06
CA PHE A 71 28.94 -32.35 34.16
C PHE A 71 29.03 -33.45 35.20
N ARG A 72 28.12 -33.43 36.21
CA ARG A 72 27.77 -34.58 37.01
C ARG A 72 26.30 -34.96 36.78
N PRO A 73 25.97 -36.23 36.54
CA PRO A 73 24.57 -36.66 36.41
C PRO A 73 23.94 -36.78 37.80
N THR A 74 22.79 -36.16 37.98
CA THR A 74 22.01 -36.32 39.20
C THR A 74 20.63 -36.92 38.90
N VAL A 75 20.50 -38.18 39.23
CA VAL A 75 19.38 -38.87 39.87
C VAL A 75 17.95 -38.35 39.60
N SER A 76 17.18 -39.20 38.93
CA SER A 76 15.72 -39.11 38.87
C SER A 76 15.11 -39.15 40.26
N GLN A 77 14.41 -38.13 40.65
CA GLN A 77 13.42 -38.20 41.73
C GLN A 77 12.01 -38.17 41.13
N HIS A 78 11.30 -39.27 41.35
CA HIS A 78 9.87 -39.35 41.16
C HIS A 78 9.17 -38.31 42.02
N PHE A 79 8.51 -37.32 41.39
CA PHE A 79 7.52 -36.51 42.10
C PHE A 79 6.13 -37.10 41.88
N SER A 80 5.57 -37.54 43.00
CA SER A 80 4.24 -38.01 43.22
C SER A 80 3.18 -37.01 42.77
N THR A 81 2.23 -37.50 41.98
CA THR A 81 0.95 -36.88 41.69
C THR A 81 0.18 -36.60 42.99
N SER A 82 0.06 -35.35 43.35
CA SER A 82 -1.02 -34.92 44.25
C SER A 82 -1.36 -33.45 44.08
N LYS A 83 -2.66 -33.26 43.89
CA LYS A 83 -3.41 -31.98 43.91
C LYS A 83 -3.26 -31.08 42.69
N GLN A 84 -4.10 -31.37 41.71
CA GLN A 84 -4.72 -30.32 40.89
C GLN A 84 -5.34 -29.27 41.83
N HIS A 85 -4.61 -28.20 42.10
CA HIS A 85 -5.25 -26.95 42.45
C HIS A 85 -6.00 -26.50 41.20
N ARG A 86 -7.32 -26.60 41.17
CA ARG A 86 -8.18 -25.73 40.37
C ARG A 86 -7.78 -24.32 40.79
N LEU A 87 -6.96 -23.68 39.97
CA LEU A 87 -6.96 -22.24 39.91
C LEU A 87 -8.38 -21.89 39.46
N ALA A 88 -9.18 -21.42 40.41
CA ALA A 88 -10.41 -20.72 40.08
C ALA A 88 -10.00 -19.64 39.09
N GLU A 89 -10.57 -19.66 37.90
CA GLU A 89 -10.54 -18.52 36.99
C GLU A 89 -11.20 -17.36 37.76
N VAL A 90 -10.37 -16.55 38.40
CA VAL A 90 -10.74 -15.21 38.73
C VAL A 90 -10.86 -14.52 37.35
N LYS A 91 -12.07 -14.49 36.80
CA LYS A 91 -12.44 -13.53 35.79
C LYS A 91 -12.40 -12.17 36.50
N ASP A 92 -11.21 -11.60 36.59
CA ASP A 92 -11.09 -10.18 36.83
C ASP A 92 -11.84 -9.53 35.66
N ASN A 93 -12.97 -8.92 35.97
CA ASN A 93 -13.75 -8.10 35.02
C ASN A 93 -12.96 -6.81 34.76
N PHE A 94 -11.77 -6.93 34.17
CA PHE A 94 -11.02 -5.77 33.71
C PHE A 94 -11.76 -5.17 32.51
N ASP A 95 -12.27 -3.98 32.70
CA ASP A 95 -12.83 -3.16 31.63
C ASP A 95 -11.91 -1.94 31.45
N PRO A 96 -11.16 -1.85 30.36
CA PRO A 96 -10.31 -0.71 30.08
C PRO A 96 -11.11 0.62 30.00
N ASN A 97 -12.42 0.57 29.71
CA ASN A 97 -13.26 1.76 29.63
C ASN A 97 -13.55 2.41 31.00
N THR A 98 -13.14 1.78 32.10
CA THR A 98 -13.21 2.40 33.44
C THR A 98 -12.10 3.43 33.68
N GLN A 99 -11.10 3.51 32.80
CA GLN A 99 -10.03 4.50 32.86
C GLN A 99 -10.25 5.54 31.74
N ASP A 100 -10.17 6.82 32.11
CA ASP A 100 -10.22 7.91 31.14
C ASP A 100 -8.99 7.87 30.23
N ARG A 101 -9.18 8.21 28.95
CA ARG A 101 -8.08 8.39 28.00
C ARG A 101 -7.49 9.79 28.14
N GLU A 102 -6.19 9.91 28.08
CA GLU A 102 -5.55 11.19 27.84
C GLU A 102 -5.90 11.70 26.45
N SER A 103 -6.04 13.02 26.31
CA SER A 103 -6.40 13.64 25.04
C SER A 103 -5.47 14.78 24.67
N ASP A 104 -5.20 14.92 23.37
CA ASP A 104 -4.50 16.06 22.77
C ASP A 104 -5.35 16.68 21.66
N GLU A 105 -5.23 18.02 21.49
CA GLU A 105 -5.99 18.78 20.49
C GLU A 105 -5.06 19.34 19.43
N VAL A 106 -5.43 19.14 18.16
CA VAL A 106 -4.67 19.63 17.00
C VAL A 106 -5.61 20.23 15.95
N ASP A 107 -5.10 21.07 15.06
CA ASP A 107 -5.91 21.59 13.95
C ASP A 107 -6.26 20.50 12.95
N VAL A 108 -5.26 19.70 12.55
CA VAL A 108 -5.44 18.58 11.61
C VAL A 108 -4.76 17.33 12.12
N CYS A 109 -5.52 16.23 12.24
CA CYS A 109 -4.99 14.89 12.48
C CYS A 109 -5.00 14.09 11.19
N ILE A 110 -3.88 13.43 10.87
CA ILE A 110 -3.71 12.60 9.67
C ILE A 110 -3.45 11.16 10.12
N VAL A 111 -4.31 10.24 9.72
CA VAL A 111 -4.19 8.82 10.05
C VAL A 111 -3.46 8.09 8.94
N GLY A 112 -2.18 7.81 9.13
CA GLY A 112 -1.28 7.11 8.22
C GLY A 112 -0.15 7.98 7.67
N GLY A 113 1.09 7.63 8.02
CA GLY A 113 2.35 8.27 7.62
C GLY A 113 2.87 7.79 6.26
N GLY A 114 1.98 7.48 5.31
CA GLY A 114 2.34 7.15 3.93
C GLY A 114 2.49 8.39 3.04
N PRO A 115 2.83 8.21 1.73
CA PRO A 115 3.05 9.34 0.81
C PRO A 115 1.90 10.34 0.75
N ALA A 116 0.64 9.90 0.81
CA ALA A 116 -0.53 10.80 0.81
C ALA A 116 -0.61 11.63 2.10
N GLY A 117 -0.46 10.98 3.26
CA GLY A 117 -0.53 11.64 4.57
C GLY A 117 0.60 12.65 4.77
N LEU A 118 1.84 12.25 4.47
CA LEU A 118 3.00 13.13 4.58
C LEU A 118 2.92 14.32 3.59
N SER A 119 2.42 14.08 2.35
CA SER A 119 2.22 15.18 1.41
C SER A 119 1.15 16.17 1.88
N ALA A 120 0.09 15.68 2.53
CA ALA A 120 -0.91 16.54 3.14
C ALA A 120 -0.31 17.34 4.30
N ALA A 121 0.45 16.70 5.17
CA ALA A 121 1.11 17.33 6.32
C ALA A 121 2.08 18.44 5.90
N ILE A 122 2.98 18.13 4.95
CA ILE A 122 3.94 19.09 4.41
C ILE A 122 3.19 20.29 3.80
N ARG A 123 2.17 20.03 2.96
CA ARG A 123 1.43 21.12 2.31
C ARG A 123 0.67 21.99 3.31
N LEU A 124 0.10 21.42 4.37
CA LEU A 124 -0.53 22.18 5.46
C LEU A 124 0.45 23.12 6.15
N LYS A 125 1.64 22.65 6.50
CA LYS A 125 2.67 23.47 7.14
C LYS A 125 3.24 24.53 6.19
N GLN A 126 3.37 24.24 4.88
CA GLN A 126 3.73 25.24 3.88
C GLN A 126 2.69 26.39 3.84
N LEU A 127 1.39 26.04 3.79
CA LEU A 127 0.30 27.02 3.78
C LEU A 127 0.24 27.84 5.08
N ALA A 128 0.48 27.19 6.22
CA ALA A 128 0.54 27.87 7.50
C ALA A 128 1.71 28.88 7.56
N ALA A 129 2.88 28.47 7.08
CA ALA A 129 4.06 29.35 6.99
C ALA A 129 3.84 30.52 6.02
N GLU A 130 3.24 30.27 4.84
CA GLU A 130 2.87 31.31 3.85
C GLU A 130 1.93 32.37 4.47
N ALA A 131 1.07 31.95 5.43
CA ALA A 131 0.13 32.83 6.12
C ALA A 131 0.69 33.41 7.44
N GLY A 132 1.91 33.06 7.85
CA GLY A 132 2.49 33.46 9.13
C GLY A 132 1.82 32.84 10.37
N ASN A 133 1.16 31.69 10.22
CA ASN A 133 0.49 30.96 11.31
C ASN A 133 1.41 29.85 11.85
N GLU A 134 2.31 30.20 12.74
CA GLU A 134 3.27 29.27 13.34
C GLU A 134 2.64 28.29 14.35
N GLU A 135 1.48 28.64 14.94
CA GLU A 135 0.79 27.84 15.93
C GLU A 135 -0.07 26.72 15.32
N PHE A 136 -0.20 26.68 13.99
CA PHE A 136 -1.01 25.68 13.31
C PHE A 136 -0.44 24.27 13.49
N ARG A 137 -1.14 23.43 14.24
CA ARG A 137 -0.68 22.08 14.62
C ARG A 137 -1.17 21.03 13.63
N VAL A 138 -0.23 20.25 13.11
CA VAL A 138 -0.47 19.11 12.21
C VAL A 138 0.16 17.87 12.79
N LEU A 139 -0.68 16.87 13.09
CA LEU A 139 -0.27 15.59 13.66
C LEU A 139 -0.46 14.46 12.65
N VAL A 140 0.54 13.59 12.53
CA VAL A 140 0.48 12.34 11.74
C VAL A 140 0.63 11.15 12.67
N LEU A 141 -0.36 10.27 12.70
CA LEU A 141 -0.32 8.99 13.43
C LEU A 141 0.11 7.88 12.48
N GLU A 142 1.13 7.12 12.85
CA GLU A 142 1.59 5.95 12.10
C GLU A 142 1.65 4.72 13.01
N LYS A 143 0.99 3.63 12.59
CA LYS A 143 0.94 2.38 13.38
C LYS A 143 2.25 1.61 13.41
N ALA A 144 3.11 1.78 12.41
CA ALA A 144 4.43 1.14 12.34
C ALA A 144 5.40 1.76 13.36
N SER A 145 6.42 1.01 13.76
CA SER A 145 7.46 1.50 14.68
C SER A 145 8.30 2.64 14.11
N GLU A 146 8.31 2.81 12.80
CA GLU A 146 8.98 3.92 12.08
C GLU A 146 8.27 4.17 10.75
N LEU A 147 8.41 5.38 10.20
CA LEU A 147 7.87 5.72 8.89
C LEU A 147 8.46 4.82 7.80
N GLY A 148 7.62 4.43 6.86
CA GLY A 148 8.01 3.58 5.74
C GLY A 148 8.05 2.08 6.04
N ALA A 149 8.12 1.62 7.30
CA ALA A 149 8.29 0.21 7.65
C ALA A 149 7.19 -0.71 7.06
N HIS A 150 5.97 -0.23 6.89
CA HIS A 150 4.87 -0.98 6.30
C HIS A 150 4.61 -0.67 4.82
N ILE A 151 5.48 0.11 4.16
CA ILE A 151 5.28 0.56 2.79
C ILE A 151 5.85 -0.46 1.79
N VAL A 152 5.04 -0.81 0.78
CA VAL A 152 5.41 -1.68 -0.34
C VAL A 152 4.95 -1.04 -1.64
N SER A 153 5.81 -1.02 -2.66
CA SER A 153 5.47 -0.57 -4.00
C SER A 153 6.11 -1.42 -5.09
N GLY A 154 5.67 -1.21 -6.35
CA GLY A 154 6.33 -1.76 -7.53
C GLY A 154 7.62 -1.04 -7.92
N ASN A 155 8.04 -0.01 -7.16
CA ASN A 155 9.26 0.79 -7.26
C ASN A 155 9.28 1.91 -8.31
N VAL A 156 8.47 1.94 -9.35
CA VAL A 156 8.53 3.06 -10.31
C VAL A 156 7.57 4.17 -9.91
N ILE A 157 8.11 5.37 -9.67
CA ILE A 157 7.31 6.56 -9.38
C ILE A 157 7.34 7.57 -10.54
N GLU A 158 6.22 8.28 -10.70
CA GLU A 158 6.13 9.49 -11.52
C GLU A 158 6.44 10.69 -10.62
N PRO A 159 7.43 11.54 -10.99
CA PRO A 159 7.94 12.57 -10.08
C PRO A 159 7.06 13.82 -9.99
N SER A 160 5.98 13.94 -10.78
CA SER A 160 5.22 15.19 -10.92
C SER A 160 4.69 15.74 -9.60
N ALA A 161 4.16 14.90 -8.71
CA ALA A 161 3.67 15.33 -7.41
C ALA A 161 4.79 15.64 -6.41
N MET A 162 5.92 14.93 -6.52
CA MET A 162 7.13 15.25 -5.73
C MET A 162 7.69 16.61 -6.10
N ALA A 163 7.84 16.87 -7.40
CA ALA A 163 8.33 18.15 -7.90
C ALA A 163 7.38 19.33 -7.62
N GLU A 164 6.07 19.06 -7.50
CA GLU A 164 5.08 20.05 -7.09
C GLU A 164 5.19 20.39 -5.59
N LEU A 165 5.42 19.40 -4.75
CA LEU A 165 5.47 19.54 -3.29
C LEU A 165 6.85 20.07 -2.82
N LEU A 166 7.93 19.50 -3.37
CA LEU A 166 9.33 19.75 -3.01
C LEU A 166 10.15 19.84 -4.32
N PRO A 167 10.23 21.02 -4.97
CA PRO A 167 10.82 21.16 -6.30
C PRO A 167 12.28 20.74 -6.41
N ASP A 168 13.02 20.84 -5.32
CA ASP A 168 14.46 20.56 -5.20
C ASP A 168 14.79 19.15 -4.69
N TRP A 169 13.79 18.24 -4.62
CA TRP A 169 13.94 16.90 -4.04
C TRP A 169 15.07 16.03 -4.62
N LEU A 170 15.54 16.31 -5.84
CA LEU A 170 16.69 15.67 -6.50
C LEU A 170 17.80 16.65 -6.87
N SER A 171 17.69 17.94 -6.54
CA SER A 171 18.70 18.95 -6.88
C SER A 171 20.03 18.65 -6.22
N GLU A 172 21.12 18.76 -6.99
CA GLU A 172 22.47 18.60 -6.44
C GLU A 172 22.83 19.67 -5.43
N ASP A 173 22.20 20.82 -5.51
CA ASP A 173 22.39 21.94 -4.60
C ASP A 173 21.66 21.74 -3.26
N ASN A 174 20.71 20.79 -3.18
CA ASN A 174 20.01 20.47 -1.95
C ASN A 174 20.78 19.38 -1.15
N PRO A 175 21.38 19.72 0.00
CA PRO A 175 22.11 18.76 0.83
C PRO A 175 21.19 17.65 1.41
N SER A 176 19.90 17.93 1.46
CA SER A 176 18.88 17.02 1.99
C SER A 176 18.10 16.31 0.86
N ARG A 177 18.62 16.28 -0.38
CA ARG A 177 17.98 15.61 -1.51
C ARG A 177 17.79 14.11 -1.27
N PHE A 178 16.84 13.52 -1.99
CA PHE A 178 16.68 12.07 -2.00
C PHE A 178 17.71 11.41 -2.94
N GLU A 179 18.67 10.70 -2.40
CA GLU A 179 19.81 10.15 -3.17
C GLU A 179 19.51 8.84 -3.90
N ASN A 180 18.52 8.05 -3.42
CA ASN A 180 18.30 6.68 -3.89
C ASN A 180 17.29 6.59 -5.04
N ALA A 181 17.31 7.57 -5.97
CA ALA A 181 16.49 7.57 -7.17
C ALA A 181 17.28 7.07 -8.39
N THR A 182 16.81 6.01 -9.03
CA THR A 182 17.41 5.48 -10.26
C THR A 182 16.53 5.86 -11.45
N PRO A 183 17.01 6.66 -12.44
CA PRO A 183 16.21 6.97 -13.62
C PRO A 183 15.81 5.72 -14.39
N ALA A 184 14.54 5.62 -14.80
CA ALA A 184 14.07 4.55 -15.68
C ALA A 184 14.48 4.87 -17.13
N THR A 185 15.38 4.06 -17.69
CA THR A 185 16.01 4.33 -18.99
C THR A 185 15.56 3.37 -20.09
N ASN A 186 15.08 2.18 -19.76
CA ASN A 186 14.72 1.17 -20.72
C ASN A 186 13.46 0.38 -20.29
N ASP A 187 12.37 0.58 -21.02
CA ASP A 187 11.09 -0.09 -20.77
C ASP A 187 10.85 -1.27 -21.70
N LYS A 188 10.42 -2.39 -21.14
CA LYS A 188 10.04 -3.59 -21.90
C LYS A 188 8.70 -4.13 -21.44
N MET A 189 7.84 -4.53 -22.39
CA MET A 189 6.62 -5.28 -22.11
C MET A 189 6.71 -6.66 -22.77
N ARG A 190 6.32 -7.71 -22.04
CA ARG A 190 6.42 -9.10 -22.48
C ARG A 190 5.11 -9.85 -22.24
N PHE A 191 4.71 -10.67 -23.20
CA PHE A 191 3.72 -11.72 -22.97
C PHE A 191 4.47 -13.04 -22.72
N LEU A 192 4.22 -13.65 -21.57
CA LEU A 192 4.88 -14.89 -21.20
C LEU A 192 4.03 -16.09 -21.54
N THR A 193 4.59 -17.00 -22.30
CA THR A 193 4.16 -18.40 -22.36
C THR A 193 4.93 -19.18 -21.28
N GLN A 194 4.76 -20.48 -21.19
CA GLN A 194 5.51 -21.27 -20.22
C GLN A 194 7.05 -21.21 -20.39
N LYS A 195 7.53 -20.96 -21.62
CA LYS A 195 8.97 -21.00 -21.94
C LYS A 195 9.52 -19.76 -22.65
N GLN A 196 8.64 -18.92 -23.20
CA GLN A 196 9.05 -17.80 -24.05
C GLN A 196 8.52 -16.48 -23.51
N ALA A 197 9.31 -15.41 -23.68
CA ALA A 197 8.94 -14.03 -23.40
C ALA A 197 8.76 -13.26 -24.72
N ILE A 198 7.54 -13.18 -25.22
CA ILE A 198 7.20 -12.55 -26.49
C ILE A 198 7.12 -11.04 -26.29
N PRO A 199 7.83 -10.22 -27.11
CA PRO A 199 7.72 -8.78 -27.05
C PRO A 199 6.30 -8.29 -27.32
N MET A 200 5.81 -7.32 -26.53
CA MET A 200 4.53 -6.66 -26.75
C MET A 200 4.71 -5.15 -26.90
N PRO A 201 3.81 -4.48 -27.67
CA PRO A 201 3.73 -3.03 -27.66
C PRO A 201 3.43 -2.53 -26.23
N LYS A 202 4.09 -1.46 -25.81
CA LYS A 202 3.81 -0.80 -24.51
C LYS A 202 2.67 0.18 -24.68
N PRO A 203 1.59 0.09 -23.93
CA PRO A 203 0.59 1.16 -23.90
C PRO A 203 1.23 2.51 -23.54
N PRO A 204 0.77 3.65 -24.09
CA PRO A 204 1.32 4.96 -23.78
C PRO A 204 1.37 5.25 -22.28
N GLN A 205 0.39 4.75 -21.51
CA GLN A 205 0.30 4.90 -20.05
C GLN A 205 1.46 4.22 -19.29
N MET A 206 2.11 3.21 -19.89
CA MET A 206 3.19 2.45 -19.26
C MET A 206 4.60 2.96 -19.61
N HIS A 207 4.72 4.09 -20.32
CA HIS A 207 6.02 4.68 -20.60
C HIS A 207 6.64 5.26 -19.32
N ASN A 208 7.92 4.97 -19.10
CA ASN A 208 8.63 5.39 -17.89
C ASN A 208 9.75 6.42 -18.16
N HIS A 209 9.80 7.01 -19.34
CA HIS A 209 10.75 8.12 -19.60
C HIS A 209 10.45 9.27 -18.63
N GLY A 210 11.48 9.73 -17.89
CA GLY A 210 11.34 10.77 -16.87
C GLY A 210 10.85 10.28 -15.50
N ASN A 211 10.56 8.98 -15.35
CA ASN A 211 10.23 8.36 -14.08
C ASN A 211 11.47 7.79 -13.39
N TYR A 212 11.34 7.50 -12.09
CA TYR A 212 12.43 6.96 -11.28
C TYR A 212 12.03 5.65 -10.61
N ILE A 213 12.99 4.73 -10.54
CA ILE A 213 12.88 3.52 -9.73
C ILE A 213 13.41 3.87 -8.35
N VAL A 214 12.56 3.73 -7.33
CA VAL A 214 12.88 4.06 -5.94
C VAL A 214 12.39 2.97 -5.00
N SER A 215 12.98 2.88 -3.81
CA SER A 215 12.36 2.19 -2.69
C SER A 215 11.37 3.14 -2.03
N LEU A 216 10.06 2.82 -2.09
CA LEU A 216 9.03 3.74 -1.58
C LEU A 216 9.07 3.86 -0.05
N ASN A 217 9.50 2.80 0.66
CA ASN A 217 9.68 2.90 2.10
C ASN A 217 10.79 3.90 2.49
N GLN A 218 11.91 3.90 1.74
CA GLN A 218 12.98 4.89 1.96
C GLN A 218 12.53 6.30 1.59
N LEU A 219 11.80 6.46 0.48
CA LEU A 219 11.24 7.76 0.09
C LEU A 219 10.24 8.27 1.13
N THR A 220 9.42 7.39 1.71
CA THR A 220 8.45 7.75 2.75
C THR A 220 9.16 8.19 4.03
N LYS A 221 10.24 7.50 4.42
CA LYS A 221 11.06 7.90 5.56
C LYS A 221 11.67 9.29 5.33
N TRP A 222 12.27 9.51 4.16
CA TRP A 222 12.82 10.79 3.76
C TRP A 222 11.76 11.91 3.75
N LEU A 223 10.54 11.64 3.25
CA LEU A 223 9.43 12.61 3.32
C LEU A 223 9.06 12.94 4.76
N GLY A 224 9.11 11.97 5.67
CA GLY A 224 8.89 12.19 7.09
C GLY A 224 9.91 13.14 7.69
N GLU A 225 11.20 12.93 7.41
CA GLU A 225 12.28 13.83 7.84
C GLU A 225 12.05 15.26 7.35
N ARG A 226 11.62 15.44 6.08
CA ARG A 226 11.23 16.77 5.54
C ARG A 226 10.01 17.36 6.23
N ALA A 227 9.05 16.54 6.64
CA ALA A 227 7.87 16.99 7.36
C ALA A 227 8.21 17.45 8.78
N GLU A 228 9.05 16.70 9.51
CA GLU A 228 9.50 17.06 10.85
C GLU A 228 10.31 18.35 10.86
N GLU A 229 11.17 18.59 9.86
CA GLU A 229 11.97 19.82 9.72
C GLU A 229 11.12 21.10 9.65
N ILE A 230 9.90 21.01 9.13
CA ILE A 230 8.97 22.14 9.04
C ILE A 230 7.91 22.13 10.15
N GLY A 231 8.11 21.31 11.18
CA GLY A 231 7.27 21.28 12.39
C GLY A 231 5.98 20.48 12.28
N VAL A 232 5.96 19.39 11.47
CA VAL A 232 4.89 18.37 11.56
C VAL A 232 5.19 17.47 12.75
N GLU A 233 4.18 17.24 13.58
CA GLU A 233 4.26 16.27 14.66
C GLU A 233 4.00 14.87 14.10
N ILE A 234 4.93 13.93 14.23
CA ILE A 234 4.80 12.56 13.72
C ILE A 234 4.95 11.58 14.87
N TYR A 235 3.93 10.73 15.08
CA TYR A 235 3.92 9.74 16.15
C TYR A 235 3.94 8.32 15.59
N PRO A 236 5.13 7.72 15.37
CA PRO A 236 5.28 6.32 15.04
C PRO A 236 4.92 5.43 16.22
N GLY A 237 4.34 4.25 15.96
CA GLY A 237 3.86 3.33 16.99
C GLY A 237 2.47 3.66 17.52
N PHE A 238 1.85 4.77 17.11
CA PHE A 238 0.51 5.16 17.52
C PHE A 238 -0.52 4.61 16.52
N ALA A 239 -1.16 3.53 16.89
CA ALA A 239 -2.09 2.79 16.05
C ALA A 239 -3.53 3.28 16.25
N ALA A 240 -4.01 4.19 15.40
CA ALA A 240 -5.40 4.64 15.42
C ALA A 240 -6.35 3.45 15.18
N SER A 241 -7.29 3.22 16.09
CA SER A 241 -8.18 2.06 16.12
C SER A 241 -9.66 2.39 16.25
N GLU A 242 -9.99 3.59 16.69
CA GLU A 242 -11.36 4.06 16.91
C GLU A 242 -11.54 5.45 16.30
N VAL A 243 -12.70 5.69 15.70
CA VAL A 243 -13.13 7.03 15.24
C VAL A 243 -14.02 7.66 16.30
N LEU A 244 -13.65 8.84 16.75
CA LEU A 244 -14.41 9.63 17.71
C LEU A 244 -15.40 10.56 16.99
N TYR A 245 -16.58 10.75 17.56
CA TYR A 245 -17.63 11.54 16.96
C TYR A 245 -18.13 12.63 17.91
N ASN A 246 -18.46 13.78 17.35
CA ASN A 246 -19.19 14.83 18.03
C ASN A 246 -20.69 14.44 18.22
N PRO A 247 -21.46 15.15 19.08
CA PRO A 247 -22.90 14.91 19.23
C PRO A 247 -23.69 15.01 17.92
N ASP A 248 -23.25 15.85 16.97
CA ASP A 248 -23.83 16.01 15.63
C ASP A 248 -23.43 14.90 14.65
N GLN A 249 -22.69 13.90 15.12
CA GLN A 249 -22.15 12.76 14.36
C GLN A 249 -21.03 13.12 13.36
N SER A 250 -20.50 14.33 13.36
CA SER A 250 -19.26 14.65 12.65
C SER A 250 -18.05 13.98 13.32
N VAL A 251 -16.98 13.76 12.56
CA VAL A 251 -15.73 13.20 13.13
C VAL A 251 -15.08 14.25 14.03
N LYS A 252 -14.82 13.88 15.28
CA LYS A 252 -14.13 14.66 16.31
C LYS A 252 -12.61 14.43 16.27
N GLY A 253 -12.21 13.23 15.84
CA GLY A 253 -10.82 12.77 15.87
C GLY A 253 -10.73 11.26 15.90
N VAL A 254 -9.64 10.72 16.42
CA VAL A 254 -9.39 9.28 16.56
C VAL A 254 -8.80 8.95 17.91
N ALA A 255 -9.01 7.69 18.35
CA ALA A 255 -8.31 7.14 19.50
C ALA A 255 -7.38 6.00 19.06
N THR A 256 -6.28 5.83 19.80
CA THR A 256 -5.33 4.74 19.59
C THR A 256 -5.72 3.49 20.36
N ASN A 257 -5.13 2.35 20.01
CA ASN A 257 -5.29 1.11 20.77
C ASN A 257 -4.71 1.25 22.18
N ASP A 258 -5.33 0.53 23.13
CA ASP A 258 -4.71 0.25 24.40
C ASP A 258 -3.48 -0.65 24.19
N LEU A 259 -2.44 -0.46 24.98
CA LEU A 259 -1.22 -1.26 24.98
C LEU A 259 -1.20 -2.20 26.17
N GLY A 260 -0.50 -3.33 26.05
CA GLY A 260 -0.30 -4.24 27.17
C GLY A 260 -1.56 -5.03 27.57
N ILE A 261 -2.40 -5.40 26.61
CA ILE A 261 -3.50 -6.37 26.81
C ILE A 261 -3.00 -7.76 26.44
N ALA A 262 -3.16 -8.74 27.34
CA ALA A 262 -2.84 -10.14 27.09
C ALA A 262 -3.86 -10.81 26.15
N LYS A 263 -3.52 -11.97 25.55
CA LYS A 263 -4.46 -12.78 24.76
C LYS A 263 -5.75 -13.14 25.49
N SER A 264 -5.67 -13.27 26.81
CA SER A 264 -6.82 -13.54 27.67
C SER A 264 -7.78 -12.36 27.83
N GLY A 265 -7.38 -11.16 27.38
CA GLY A 265 -8.07 -9.90 27.64
C GLY A 265 -7.71 -9.25 28.98
N ALA A 266 -6.82 -9.86 29.77
CA ALA A 266 -6.35 -9.28 31.03
C ALA A 266 -5.26 -8.22 30.81
N PRO A 267 -5.17 -7.19 31.65
CA PRO A 267 -4.10 -6.19 31.56
C PRO A 267 -2.78 -6.81 32.00
N LYS A 268 -1.70 -6.49 31.28
CA LYS A 268 -0.32 -6.77 31.69
C LYS A 268 0.18 -5.67 32.64
N PRO A 269 1.30 -5.88 33.32
CA PRO A 269 1.95 -4.80 34.11
C PRO A 269 2.33 -3.56 33.27
N THR A 270 2.43 -3.72 31.97
CA THR A 270 2.73 -2.66 30.99
C THR A 270 1.48 -2.09 30.33
N PHE A 271 0.30 -2.29 30.94
CA PHE A 271 -0.93 -1.77 30.41
C PHE A 271 -0.92 -0.24 30.40
N GLU A 272 -1.20 0.34 29.25
CA GLU A 272 -1.39 1.77 29.05
C GLU A 272 -2.67 2.00 28.23
N ARG A 273 -3.52 2.89 28.72
CA ARG A 273 -4.75 3.28 28.02
C ARG A 273 -4.39 4.05 26.73
N GLY A 274 -5.05 3.76 25.62
CA GLY A 274 -4.88 4.52 24.39
C GLY A 274 -5.26 5.99 24.55
N MET A 275 -4.63 6.86 23.76
CA MET A 275 -4.88 8.32 23.75
C MET A 275 -5.96 8.70 22.75
N GLU A 276 -6.64 9.81 23.01
CA GLU A 276 -7.53 10.47 22.05
C GLU A 276 -6.83 11.66 21.39
N PHE A 277 -6.91 11.75 20.07
CA PHE A 277 -6.46 12.90 19.31
C PHE A 277 -7.68 13.61 18.72
N HIS A 278 -8.03 14.73 19.30
CA HIS A 278 -9.13 15.57 18.86
C HIS A 278 -8.61 16.52 17.78
N ALA A 279 -9.34 16.65 16.67
CA ALA A 279 -8.93 17.49 15.56
C ALA A 279 -10.13 18.20 14.94
N ARG A 280 -9.91 19.42 14.49
CA ARG A 280 -10.92 20.16 13.73
C ARG A 280 -11.18 19.51 12.37
N VAL A 281 -10.16 18.87 11.76
CA VAL A 281 -10.26 18.07 10.55
C VAL A 281 -9.42 16.80 10.70
N THR A 282 -9.99 15.64 10.33
CA THR A 282 -9.25 14.36 10.30
C THR A 282 -9.13 13.86 8.86
N LEU A 283 -7.89 13.62 8.40
CA LEU A 283 -7.60 13.06 7.08
C LEU A 283 -7.22 11.58 7.21
N PHE A 284 -7.98 10.70 6.53
CA PHE A 284 -7.70 9.27 6.54
C PHE A 284 -6.83 8.88 5.35
N ALA A 285 -5.59 8.51 5.64
CA ALA A 285 -4.53 8.11 4.71
C ALA A 285 -4.06 6.66 4.95
N GLU A 286 -4.99 5.76 5.35
CA GLU A 286 -4.71 4.39 5.77
C GLU A 286 -4.28 3.45 4.62
N GLY A 287 -4.24 3.96 3.40
CA GLY A 287 -3.94 3.19 2.19
C GLY A 287 -5.05 2.21 1.81
N CYS A 288 -4.68 1.20 1.04
CA CYS A 288 -5.62 0.18 0.55
C CYS A 288 -6.33 -0.53 1.71
N HIS A 289 -7.65 -0.49 1.72
CA HIS A 289 -8.53 -1.18 2.67
C HIS A 289 -8.25 -0.82 4.14
N GLY A 290 -8.37 0.48 4.49
CA GLY A 290 -8.13 1.00 5.84
C GLY A 290 -9.13 0.46 6.88
N SER A 291 -8.68 0.22 8.11
CA SER A 291 -9.52 -0.31 9.20
C SER A 291 -10.59 0.70 9.63
N LEU A 292 -10.20 1.95 9.90
CA LEU A 292 -11.12 3.03 10.24
C LEU A 292 -11.90 3.48 9.00
N THR A 293 -11.28 3.45 7.84
CA THR A 293 -11.94 3.78 6.56
C THR A 293 -13.18 2.93 6.32
N LYS A 294 -13.16 1.62 6.64
CA LYS A 294 -14.34 0.75 6.54
C LYS A 294 -15.50 1.27 7.38
N GLN A 295 -15.22 1.75 8.59
CA GLN A 295 -16.20 2.31 9.51
C GLN A 295 -16.78 3.62 8.97
N ILE A 296 -15.92 4.55 8.52
CA ILE A 296 -16.28 5.85 7.93
C ILE A 296 -17.13 5.65 6.67
N VAL A 297 -16.70 4.80 5.75
CA VAL A 297 -17.42 4.49 4.50
C VAL A 297 -18.82 3.97 4.79
N LYS A 298 -18.96 3.07 5.77
CA LYS A 298 -20.25 2.52 6.20
C LYS A 298 -21.14 3.58 6.89
N LYS A 299 -20.57 4.34 7.84
CA LYS A 299 -21.31 5.34 8.62
C LYS A 299 -21.89 6.45 7.74
N PHE A 300 -21.08 6.99 6.84
CA PHE A 300 -21.50 8.10 5.97
C PHE A 300 -21.98 7.65 4.59
N ASN A 301 -22.13 6.33 4.36
CA ASN A 301 -22.58 5.75 3.10
C ASN A 301 -21.82 6.29 1.87
N LEU A 302 -20.49 6.41 1.97
CA LEU A 302 -19.67 7.10 0.97
C LEU A 302 -19.59 6.36 -0.37
N ARG A 303 -20.01 5.09 -0.44
CA ARG A 303 -20.01 4.28 -1.68
C ARG A 303 -21.37 4.13 -2.33
N GLN A 304 -22.36 4.95 -1.95
CA GLN A 304 -23.72 4.84 -2.49
C GLN A 304 -23.76 4.90 -4.01
N ASP A 305 -22.95 5.79 -4.61
CA ASP A 305 -22.95 6.07 -6.05
C ASP A 305 -21.73 5.45 -6.76
N SER A 306 -20.90 4.65 -6.08
CA SER A 306 -19.73 4.01 -6.65
C SER A 306 -19.90 2.50 -6.79
N GLN A 307 -19.14 1.90 -7.72
CA GLN A 307 -19.08 0.44 -7.84
C GLN A 307 -18.25 -0.16 -6.70
N PRO A 308 -18.41 -1.46 -6.38
CA PRO A 308 -17.53 -2.13 -5.45
C PRO A 308 -16.05 -1.92 -5.83
N GLN A 309 -15.21 -1.69 -4.82
CA GLN A 309 -13.77 -1.69 -5.04
C GLN A 309 -13.32 -3.10 -5.38
N THR A 310 -12.39 -3.24 -6.31
CA THR A 310 -11.66 -4.46 -6.58
C THR A 310 -10.20 -4.29 -6.19
N TYR A 311 -9.54 -5.40 -5.88
CA TYR A 311 -8.21 -5.38 -5.32
C TYR A 311 -7.31 -6.41 -6.01
N ALA A 312 -6.01 -6.22 -5.88
CA ALA A 312 -5.03 -7.24 -6.19
C ALA A 312 -4.04 -7.42 -5.03
N LEU A 313 -3.40 -8.58 -4.97
CA LEU A 313 -2.29 -8.85 -4.08
C LEU A 313 -0.98 -8.71 -4.85
N GLY A 314 -0.15 -7.75 -4.46
CA GLY A 314 1.23 -7.62 -4.89
C GLY A 314 2.16 -8.41 -3.98
N LEU A 315 2.98 -9.27 -4.57
CA LEU A 315 4.05 -10.02 -3.92
C LEU A 315 5.37 -9.53 -4.50
N LYS A 316 6.34 -9.27 -3.65
CA LYS A 316 7.61 -8.66 -4.04
C LYS A 316 8.79 -9.28 -3.31
N GLU A 317 9.88 -9.45 -4.04
CA GLU A 317 11.20 -9.68 -3.47
C GLU A 317 12.19 -8.65 -4.03
N VAL A 318 13.16 -8.27 -3.21
CA VAL A 318 14.36 -7.55 -3.66
C VAL A 318 15.54 -8.49 -3.61
N TRP A 319 16.29 -8.52 -4.70
CA TRP A 319 17.44 -9.39 -4.86
C TRP A 319 18.70 -8.58 -5.10
N GLU A 320 19.78 -8.98 -4.48
CA GLU A 320 21.14 -8.61 -4.89
C GLU A 320 21.61 -9.62 -5.93
N VAL A 321 21.96 -9.13 -7.12
CA VAL A 321 22.36 -9.99 -8.25
C VAL A 321 23.80 -9.70 -8.67
N PRO A 322 24.50 -10.66 -9.32
CA PRO A 322 25.81 -10.40 -9.91
C PRO A 322 25.78 -9.21 -10.88
N SER A 323 26.83 -8.40 -10.87
CA SER A 323 26.90 -7.15 -11.66
C SER A 323 26.75 -7.36 -13.16
N GLU A 324 27.19 -8.50 -13.69
CA GLU A 324 27.02 -8.89 -15.11
C GLU A 324 25.54 -9.15 -15.49
N GLN A 325 24.68 -9.39 -14.51
CA GLN A 325 23.25 -9.60 -14.70
C GLN A 325 22.44 -8.32 -14.43
N HIS A 326 23.07 -7.30 -13.83
CA HIS A 326 22.41 -6.04 -13.51
C HIS A 326 22.41 -5.07 -14.70
N ARG A 327 21.28 -4.37 -14.89
CA ARG A 327 21.09 -3.38 -15.97
C ARG A 327 20.37 -2.16 -15.40
N LYS A 328 21.10 -1.32 -14.66
CA LYS A 328 20.55 -0.14 -13.95
C LYS A 328 19.59 0.67 -14.83
N GLY A 329 18.37 0.91 -14.32
CA GLY A 329 17.32 1.64 -15.01
C GLY A 329 16.45 0.81 -15.97
N GLU A 330 16.69 -0.51 -16.10
CA GLU A 330 15.82 -1.37 -16.90
C GLU A 330 14.53 -1.71 -16.15
N VAL A 331 13.38 -1.52 -16.83
CA VAL A 331 12.02 -1.80 -16.35
C VAL A 331 11.39 -2.83 -17.28
N VAL A 332 11.02 -3.98 -16.75
CA VAL A 332 10.36 -5.05 -17.52
C VAL A 332 9.02 -5.37 -16.86
N HIS A 333 7.94 -5.30 -17.65
CA HIS A 333 6.63 -5.78 -17.26
C HIS A 333 6.26 -7.03 -18.04
N SER A 334 5.48 -7.91 -17.45
CA SER A 334 4.99 -9.10 -18.12
C SER A 334 3.53 -9.41 -17.79
N MET A 335 2.85 -10.08 -18.72
CA MET A 335 1.51 -10.67 -18.57
C MET A 335 1.51 -12.12 -19.06
N GLY A 336 0.49 -12.88 -18.71
CA GLY A 336 0.35 -14.29 -19.07
C GLY A 336 0.95 -15.20 -18.01
N TYR A 337 1.80 -16.18 -18.41
CA TYR A 337 2.39 -17.11 -17.44
C TYR A 337 3.02 -16.40 -16.24
N PRO A 338 2.84 -16.87 -14.99
CA PRO A 338 2.23 -18.15 -14.60
C PRO A 338 0.71 -18.16 -14.47
N LEU A 339 0.06 -16.99 -14.54
CA LEU A 339 -1.39 -16.86 -14.36
C LEU A 339 -2.17 -17.46 -15.55
N ASP A 340 -3.37 -17.96 -15.29
CA ASP A 340 -4.28 -18.41 -16.32
C ASP A 340 -5.06 -17.24 -16.96
N LYS A 341 -5.90 -17.56 -17.95
CA LYS A 341 -6.68 -16.54 -18.69
C LYS A 341 -7.77 -15.86 -17.86
N ASP A 342 -8.20 -16.47 -16.77
CA ASP A 342 -9.30 -16.02 -15.92
C ASP A 342 -8.79 -15.27 -14.65
N THR A 343 -7.47 -15.21 -14.50
CA THR A 343 -6.80 -14.51 -13.39
C THR A 343 -6.07 -13.28 -13.91
N TYR A 344 -6.57 -12.09 -13.56
CA TYR A 344 -5.91 -10.82 -13.88
C TYR A 344 -4.63 -10.65 -13.09
N GLY A 345 -3.62 -10.06 -13.72
CA GLY A 345 -2.36 -9.75 -13.05
C GLY A 345 -1.18 -9.71 -14.00
N GLY A 346 0.01 -9.64 -13.42
CA GLY A 346 1.26 -9.61 -14.19
C GLY A 346 2.48 -9.45 -13.31
N GLY A 347 3.65 -9.74 -13.87
CA GLY A 347 4.93 -9.66 -13.20
C GLY A 347 5.74 -8.44 -13.60
N TRP A 348 6.71 -8.12 -12.77
CA TRP A 348 7.72 -7.09 -13.07
C TRP A 348 9.12 -7.53 -12.67
N LEU A 349 10.11 -6.85 -13.29
CA LEU A 349 11.53 -6.98 -13.00
C LEU A 349 12.19 -5.63 -13.25
N TYR A 350 12.67 -4.96 -12.18
CA TYR A 350 13.26 -3.64 -12.26
C TYR A 350 14.66 -3.63 -11.66
N HIS A 351 15.60 -3.05 -12.38
CA HIS A 351 16.99 -2.93 -11.97
C HIS A 351 17.27 -1.52 -11.42
N PHE A 352 17.65 -1.41 -10.16
CA PHE A 352 17.87 -0.14 -9.48
C PHE A 352 19.06 -0.19 -8.54
N GLY A 353 19.48 0.97 -8.05
CA GLY A 353 20.63 1.06 -7.16
C GLY A 353 21.87 0.38 -7.72
N ASP A 354 22.67 -0.21 -6.86
CA ASP A 354 23.85 -0.97 -7.22
C ASP A 354 23.56 -2.46 -7.02
N ASN A 355 23.48 -3.20 -8.15
CA ASN A 355 23.21 -4.64 -8.22
C ASN A 355 21.87 -5.09 -7.61
N LEU A 356 20.91 -4.18 -7.41
CA LEU A 356 19.60 -4.50 -6.85
C LEU A 356 18.57 -4.72 -7.96
N VAL A 357 17.73 -5.73 -7.73
CA VAL A 357 16.60 -6.06 -8.61
C VAL A 357 15.35 -6.25 -7.79
N SER A 358 14.28 -5.53 -8.16
CA SER A 358 12.94 -5.76 -7.66
C SER A 358 12.21 -6.72 -8.60
N VAL A 359 11.74 -7.83 -8.07
CA VAL A 359 10.93 -8.81 -8.79
C VAL A 359 9.62 -9.04 -8.06
N GLY A 360 8.51 -9.12 -8.79
CA GLY A 360 7.23 -9.40 -8.14
C GLY A 360 6.12 -9.78 -9.12
N LEU A 361 5.00 -10.14 -8.51
CA LEU A 361 3.78 -10.56 -9.19
C LEU A 361 2.57 -9.89 -8.53
N VAL A 362 1.72 -9.29 -9.34
CA VAL A 362 0.39 -8.83 -8.94
C VAL A 362 -0.64 -9.89 -9.36
N VAL A 363 -1.56 -10.24 -8.46
CA VAL A 363 -2.66 -11.18 -8.71
C VAL A 363 -3.96 -10.52 -8.28
N GLY A 364 -4.87 -10.25 -9.25
CA GLY A 364 -6.21 -9.72 -8.97
C GLY A 364 -6.98 -10.67 -8.06
N LEU A 365 -7.63 -10.15 -7.01
CA LEU A 365 -8.32 -10.98 -6.02
C LEU A 365 -9.70 -11.47 -6.47
N ASP A 366 -10.15 -11.06 -7.64
CA ASP A 366 -11.36 -11.55 -8.30
C ASP A 366 -11.19 -12.89 -9.03
N TYR A 367 -10.07 -13.60 -8.84
CA TYR A 367 -9.89 -14.93 -9.41
C TYR A 367 -10.90 -15.94 -8.85
N PRO A 368 -11.46 -16.83 -9.72
CA PRO A 368 -12.53 -17.73 -9.32
C PRO A 368 -12.04 -19.02 -8.64
N ASN A 369 -10.83 -19.49 -8.95
CA ASN A 369 -10.34 -20.79 -8.54
C ASN A 369 -9.74 -20.79 -7.12
N PRO A 370 -10.37 -21.44 -6.10
CA PRO A 370 -9.86 -21.44 -4.73
C PRO A 370 -8.55 -22.21 -4.56
N TRP A 371 -8.11 -22.99 -5.56
CA TRP A 371 -6.82 -23.66 -5.57
C TRP A 371 -5.65 -22.76 -6.00
N THR A 372 -5.93 -21.54 -6.45
CA THR A 372 -4.91 -20.55 -6.75
C THR A 372 -4.23 -20.08 -5.46
N ALA A 373 -2.91 -20.21 -5.42
CA ALA A 373 -2.07 -19.67 -4.35
C ALA A 373 -1.18 -18.57 -4.95
N PRO A 374 -1.47 -17.28 -4.71
CA PRO A 374 -0.69 -16.17 -5.25
C PRO A 374 0.81 -16.29 -4.96
N TYR A 375 1.17 -16.71 -3.73
CA TYR A 375 2.55 -16.98 -3.38
C TYR A 375 3.17 -18.11 -4.23
N GLY A 376 2.42 -19.19 -4.45
CA GLY A 376 2.86 -20.30 -5.31
C GLY A 376 3.06 -19.88 -6.76
N GLU A 377 2.16 -19.04 -7.31
CA GLU A 377 2.31 -18.48 -8.66
C GLU A 377 3.55 -17.57 -8.75
N PHE A 378 3.80 -16.73 -7.75
CA PHE A 378 5.01 -15.91 -7.70
C PHE A 378 6.28 -16.75 -7.67
N GLN A 379 6.35 -17.82 -6.85
CA GLN A 379 7.51 -18.70 -6.81
C GLN A 379 7.71 -19.43 -8.15
N LYS A 380 6.64 -19.87 -8.78
CA LYS A 380 6.64 -20.50 -10.12
C LYS A 380 7.11 -19.55 -11.22
N MET A 381 6.72 -18.26 -11.15
CA MET A 381 7.14 -17.22 -12.09
C MET A 381 8.66 -17.07 -12.14
N LYS A 382 9.34 -17.13 -11.00
CA LYS A 382 10.79 -16.93 -10.92
C LYS A 382 11.61 -17.97 -11.70
N HIS A 383 11.04 -19.15 -11.96
CA HIS A 383 11.65 -20.18 -12.79
C HIS A 383 11.49 -19.94 -14.30
N HIS A 384 10.67 -18.96 -14.72
CA HIS A 384 10.61 -18.61 -16.14
C HIS A 384 11.95 -18.03 -16.62
N PRO A 385 12.46 -18.38 -17.83
CA PRO A 385 13.77 -17.96 -18.33
C PRO A 385 14.04 -16.45 -18.24
N LEU A 386 13.01 -15.62 -18.41
CA LEU A 386 13.11 -14.16 -18.28
C LEU A 386 13.63 -13.74 -16.90
N TYR A 387 13.08 -14.32 -15.83
CA TYR A 387 13.44 -14.01 -14.45
C TYR A 387 14.65 -14.81 -13.98
N ALA A 388 14.66 -16.11 -14.27
CA ALA A 388 15.72 -17.01 -13.82
C ALA A 388 17.11 -16.58 -14.31
N SER A 389 17.21 -16.02 -15.52
CA SER A 389 18.48 -15.53 -16.08
C SER A 389 19.08 -14.36 -15.31
N VAL A 390 18.23 -13.55 -14.68
CA VAL A 390 18.65 -12.39 -13.87
C VAL A 390 18.89 -12.79 -12.41
N LEU A 391 18.05 -13.68 -11.86
CA LEU A 391 18.10 -14.05 -10.44
C LEU A 391 19.12 -15.15 -10.12
N LYS A 392 19.63 -15.86 -11.14
CA LYS A 392 20.60 -16.95 -10.96
C LYS A 392 21.86 -16.45 -10.26
N ASN A 393 22.28 -17.16 -9.20
CA ASN A 393 23.40 -16.81 -8.32
C ASN A 393 23.21 -15.51 -7.52
N GLY A 394 22.03 -14.88 -7.58
CA GLY A 394 21.65 -13.78 -6.72
C GLY A 394 21.17 -14.24 -5.35
N LYS A 395 20.95 -13.27 -4.46
CA LYS A 395 20.49 -13.48 -3.09
C LYS A 395 19.25 -12.63 -2.81
N PRO A 396 18.11 -13.21 -2.40
CA PRO A 396 16.95 -12.42 -1.95
C PRO A 396 17.25 -11.78 -0.58
N ILE A 397 17.08 -10.47 -0.51
CA ILE A 397 17.37 -9.68 0.69
C ILE A 397 16.11 -9.17 1.40
N SER A 398 14.98 -9.09 0.69
CA SER A 398 13.70 -8.65 1.26
C SER A 398 12.53 -9.38 0.61
N TYR A 399 11.46 -9.58 1.35
CA TYR A 399 10.16 -10.07 0.88
C TYR A 399 9.06 -9.18 1.44
N ALA A 400 8.07 -8.88 0.61
CA ALA A 400 6.91 -8.09 1.01
C ALA A 400 5.65 -8.53 0.28
N ALA A 401 4.50 -8.31 0.91
CA ALA A 401 3.20 -8.52 0.29
C ALA A 401 2.19 -7.45 0.75
N ARG A 402 1.45 -6.88 -0.21
CA ARG A 402 0.42 -5.86 0.07
C ARG A 402 -0.68 -5.92 -0.96
N THR A 403 -1.92 -5.70 -0.51
CA THR A 403 -3.03 -5.44 -1.45
C THR A 403 -2.96 -4.02 -2.00
N LEU A 404 -3.51 -3.85 -3.18
CA LEU A 404 -3.65 -2.58 -3.90
C LEU A 404 -5.04 -2.46 -4.52
N ASN A 405 -5.50 -1.23 -4.71
CA ASN A 405 -6.81 -0.94 -5.29
C ASN A 405 -6.77 -1.12 -6.82
N GLU A 406 -7.76 -1.82 -7.38
CA GLU A 406 -7.89 -1.99 -8.84
C GLU A 406 -9.22 -1.53 -9.42
N GLY A 407 -10.13 -1.01 -8.59
CA GLY A 407 -11.45 -0.55 -9.04
C GLY A 407 -11.41 0.67 -9.96
N GLY A 408 -10.35 1.49 -9.85
CA GLY A 408 -10.19 2.68 -10.68
C GLY A 408 -11.32 3.70 -10.51
N PHE A 409 -11.57 4.47 -11.58
CA PHE A 409 -12.50 5.59 -11.59
C PHE A 409 -13.91 5.26 -11.06
N GLN A 410 -14.48 4.12 -11.45
CA GLN A 410 -15.85 3.73 -11.10
C GLN A 410 -16.01 3.43 -9.60
N SER A 411 -14.92 3.13 -8.91
CA SER A 411 -14.93 2.69 -7.51
C SER A 411 -14.49 3.80 -6.54
N ILE A 412 -14.27 5.02 -7.03
CA ILE A 412 -13.96 6.18 -6.17
C ILE A 412 -15.20 6.48 -5.32
N PRO A 413 -15.09 6.51 -3.98
CA PRO A 413 -16.19 6.89 -3.10
C PRO A 413 -16.35 8.41 -3.08
N LYS A 414 -17.38 8.90 -2.40
CA LYS A 414 -17.41 10.29 -1.93
C LYS A 414 -16.24 10.47 -0.96
N CYS A 415 -15.38 11.45 -1.22
CA CYS A 415 -14.10 11.57 -0.51
C CYS A 415 -14.16 12.47 0.73
N SER A 416 -15.18 13.34 0.85
CA SER A 416 -15.37 14.22 2.01
C SER A 416 -16.62 13.86 2.79
N PHE A 417 -16.57 14.08 4.10
CA PHE A 417 -17.65 13.85 5.06
C PHE A 417 -17.50 14.83 6.23
N PRO A 418 -18.52 14.97 7.10
CA PRO A 418 -18.45 15.90 8.24
C PRO A 418 -17.25 15.62 9.14
N GLY A 419 -16.34 16.60 9.28
CA GLY A 419 -15.13 16.53 10.10
C GLY A 419 -13.91 15.89 9.41
N GLY A 420 -13.97 15.53 8.10
CA GLY A 420 -12.78 14.94 7.47
C GLY A 420 -12.89 14.55 6.01
N ALA A 421 -11.83 13.85 5.53
CA ALA A 421 -11.75 13.35 4.15
C ALA A 421 -10.91 12.08 4.02
N LEU A 422 -11.14 11.33 2.91
CA LEU A 422 -10.33 10.20 2.46
C LEU A 422 -9.29 10.70 1.45
N ILE A 423 -8.03 10.30 1.61
CA ILE A 423 -6.93 10.67 0.70
C ILE A 423 -6.11 9.45 0.28
N GLY A 424 -5.44 9.55 -0.86
CA GLY A 424 -4.59 8.49 -1.40
C GLY A 424 -5.35 7.21 -1.75
N ASP A 425 -4.71 6.08 -1.52
CA ASP A 425 -5.29 4.75 -1.80
C ASP A 425 -6.44 4.40 -0.86
N THR A 426 -6.68 5.17 0.18
CA THR A 426 -7.88 5.06 1.01
C THR A 426 -9.14 5.35 0.18
N ALA A 427 -9.05 6.30 -0.75
CA ALA A 427 -10.09 6.59 -1.75
C ALA A 427 -9.96 5.75 -3.03
N GLY A 428 -8.78 5.17 -3.31
CA GLY A 428 -8.56 4.28 -4.45
C GLY A 428 -8.04 4.97 -5.71
N PHE A 429 -7.13 5.92 -5.59
CA PHE A 429 -6.62 6.71 -6.72
C PHE A 429 -5.50 6.05 -7.54
N LEU A 430 -5.28 4.74 -7.42
CA LEU A 430 -4.31 4.01 -8.24
C LEU A 430 -4.71 4.01 -9.72
N ASN A 431 -3.81 4.43 -10.62
CA ASN A 431 -3.95 4.22 -12.05
C ASN A 431 -3.43 2.81 -12.41
N VAL A 432 -4.34 1.85 -12.51
CA VAL A 432 -4.03 0.42 -12.71
C VAL A 432 -3.26 0.17 -14.02
N PRO A 433 -3.71 0.65 -15.20
CA PRO A 433 -2.96 0.46 -16.44
C PRO A 433 -1.59 1.14 -16.48
N LYS A 434 -1.41 2.22 -15.72
CA LYS A 434 -0.14 2.93 -15.57
C LYS A 434 0.80 2.22 -14.58
N ILE A 435 0.23 1.36 -13.71
CA ILE A 435 0.93 0.70 -12.59
C ILE A 435 1.57 1.74 -11.65
N LYS A 436 0.90 2.86 -11.43
CA LYS A 436 1.37 3.97 -10.60
C LYS A 436 0.22 4.63 -9.85
N GLY A 437 0.45 4.88 -8.56
CA GLY A 437 -0.53 5.52 -7.67
C GLY A 437 0.10 6.55 -6.73
N THR A 438 1.43 6.57 -6.59
CA THR A 438 2.09 7.45 -5.62
C THR A 438 1.84 8.92 -5.93
N HIS A 439 1.95 9.35 -7.21
CA HIS A 439 1.72 10.74 -7.62
C HIS A 439 0.27 11.19 -7.42
N THR A 440 -0.70 10.32 -7.70
CA THR A 440 -2.13 10.60 -7.47
C THR A 440 -2.46 10.63 -5.98
N ALA A 441 -1.87 9.72 -5.19
CA ALA A 441 -2.01 9.68 -3.74
C ALA A 441 -1.47 10.97 -3.09
N MET A 442 -0.24 11.38 -3.44
CA MET A 442 0.38 12.61 -2.95
C MET A 442 -0.45 13.85 -3.35
N ARG A 443 -0.85 13.94 -4.61
CA ARG A 443 -1.65 15.07 -5.10
C ARG A 443 -3.00 15.16 -4.40
N SER A 444 -3.67 14.04 -4.12
CA SER A 444 -4.92 14.05 -3.34
C SER A 444 -4.70 14.57 -1.91
N GLY A 445 -3.56 14.22 -1.29
CA GLY A 445 -3.17 14.76 0.02
C GLY A 445 -2.98 16.27 -0.02
N MET A 446 -2.28 16.79 -1.03
CA MET A 446 -2.08 18.24 -1.21
C MET A 446 -3.41 19.00 -1.43
N LEU A 447 -4.32 18.44 -2.24
CA LEU A 447 -5.64 19.03 -2.48
C LEU A 447 -6.50 19.05 -1.21
N ALA A 448 -6.48 17.96 -0.43
CA ALA A 448 -7.18 17.91 0.85
C ALA A 448 -6.59 18.89 1.87
N ALA A 449 -5.27 19.03 1.90
CA ALA A 449 -4.57 20.00 2.74
C ALA A 449 -4.99 21.45 2.41
N GLN A 450 -5.04 21.80 1.14
CA GLN A 450 -5.49 23.12 0.69
C GLN A 450 -6.94 23.40 1.08
N ALA A 451 -7.83 22.42 0.91
CA ALA A 451 -9.23 22.56 1.31
C ALA A 451 -9.39 22.67 2.83
N ALA A 452 -8.66 21.85 3.59
CA ALA A 452 -8.67 21.86 5.06
C ALA A 452 -8.14 23.19 5.59
N TYR A 453 -6.99 23.67 5.08
CA TYR A 453 -6.42 24.94 5.52
C TYR A 453 -7.36 26.12 5.25
N ARG A 454 -7.99 26.18 4.06
CA ARG A 454 -8.99 27.22 3.73
C ARG A 454 -10.19 27.16 4.66
N ALA A 455 -10.73 25.96 4.93
CA ALA A 455 -11.86 25.78 5.83
C ALA A 455 -11.54 26.19 7.28
N LEU A 456 -10.30 25.95 7.73
CA LEU A 456 -9.83 26.27 9.08
C LEU A 456 -9.44 27.74 9.26
N SER A 457 -9.01 28.43 8.18
CA SER A 457 -8.61 29.85 8.18
C SER A 457 -9.77 30.79 7.91
N GLY A 458 -10.92 30.27 7.44
CA GLY A 458 -12.15 31.04 7.22
C GLY A 458 -12.87 31.37 8.54
N GLN A 459 -13.99 32.10 8.43
CA GLN A 459 -14.86 32.30 9.59
C GLN A 459 -15.42 30.95 10.06
N PRO A 460 -15.51 30.70 11.39
CA PRO A 460 -16.09 29.48 11.90
C PRO A 460 -17.48 29.26 11.29
N ALA A 461 -17.75 28.04 10.83
CA ALA A 461 -19.10 27.68 10.43
C ALA A 461 -20.07 27.94 11.61
N THR A 462 -21.21 28.50 11.33
CA THR A 462 -22.20 28.89 12.36
C THR A 462 -22.73 27.69 13.15
N ASP A 463 -22.56 26.48 12.65
CA ASP A 463 -22.96 25.21 13.28
C ASP A 463 -21.79 24.38 13.85
N GLY A 464 -20.55 24.86 13.73
CA GLY A 464 -19.36 24.21 14.27
C GLY A 464 -18.84 23.03 13.44
N THR A 465 -19.59 22.47 12.49
CA THR A 465 -19.20 21.32 11.68
C THR A 465 -18.43 21.75 10.44
N ILE A 466 -17.21 21.19 10.24
CA ILE A 466 -16.39 21.45 9.07
C ILE A 466 -16.65 20.38 8.01
N PHE A 467 -16.94 20.82 6.79
CA PHE A 467 -17.08 19.98 5.62
C PHE A 467 -16.18 20.48 4.47
N LEU A 468 -15.37 19.59 3.90
CA LEU A 468 -14.39 19.94 2.88
C LEU A 468 -14.99 19.90 1.45
N TYR A 469 -15.99 20.77 1.18
CA TYR A 469 -16.62 20.85 -0.15
C TYR A 469 -15.62 21.14 -1.27
N ASP A 470 -14.71 22.08 -1.03
CA ASP A 470 -13.66 22.45 -1.99
C ASP A 470 -12.77 21.29 -2.40
N TYR A 471 -12.63 20.26 -1.55
CA TYR A 471 -11.84 19.09 -1.86
C TYR A 471 -12.44 18.25 -3.00
N GLU A 472 -13.76 18.00 -2.95
CA GLU A 472 -14.47 17.27 -4.00
C GLU A 472 -14.37 17.99 -5.36
N ASP A 473 -14.55 19.30 -5.38
CA ASP A 473 -14.49 20.11 -6.61
C ASP A 473 -13.04 20.17 -7.15
N SER A 474 -12.07 20.29 -6.27
CA SER A 474 -10.65 20.25 -6.61
C SER A 474 -10.24 18.89 -7.18
N LEU A 475 -10.70 17.78 -6.61
CA LEU A 475 -10.47 16.45 -7.15
C LEU A 475 -11.06 16.29 -8.56
N ARG A 476 -12.31 16.70 -8.78
CA ARG A 476 -13.01 16.61 -10.07
C ARG A 476 -12.32 17.42 -11.17
N SER A 477 -11.73 18.55 -10.83
CA SER A 477 -10.99 19.41 -11.77
C SER A 477 -9.53 19.02 -11.93
N SER A 478 -9.01 18.10 -11.11
CA SER A 478 -7.59 17.72 -11.09
C SER A 478 -7.19 16.75 -12.20
N SER A 479 -5.86 16.59 -12.34
CA SER A 479 -5.26 15.55 -13.18
C SER A 479 -5.59 14.14 -12.68
N ILE A 480 -5.83 13.93 -11.37
CA ILE A 480 -6.24 12.63 -10.81
C ILE A 480 -7.50 12.16 -11.51
N TRP A 481 -8.52 13.01 -11.54
CA TRP A 481 -9.82 12.67 -12.11
C TRP A 481 -9.75 12.38 -13.61
N SER A 482 -9.11 13.26 -14.36
CA SER A 482 -8.96 13.12 -15.81
C SER A 482 -8.11 11.90 -16.19
N GLU A 483 -7.04 11.61 -15.44
CA GLU A 483 -6.16 10.46 -15.66
C GLU A 483 -6.91 9.13 -15.43
N LEU A 484 -7.63 9.01 -14.31
CA LEU A 484 -8.39 7.80 -13.99
C LEU A 484 -9.59 7.62 -14.93
N TYR A 485 -10.24 8.71 -15.34
CA TYR A 485 -11.33 8.65 -16.32
C TYR A 485 -10.87 8.12 -17.67
N GLN A 486 -9.69 8.51 -18.14
CA GLN A 486 -9.14 8.05 -19.42
C GLN A 486 -8.93 6.54 -19.48
N VAL A 487 -8.60 5.91 -18.37
CA VAL A 487 -8.31 4.47 -18.32
C VAL A 487 -9.44 3.62 -17.73
N ARG A 488 -10.59 4.23 -17.43
CA ARG A 488 -11.71 3.62 -16.69
C ARG A 488 -12.20 2.29 -17.22
N ASN A 489 -12.06 2.04 -18.52
CA ASN A 489 -12.56 0.81 -19.18
C ASN A 489 -11.51 -0.31 -19.25
N MET A 490 -10.22 -0.02 -19.01
CA MET A 490 -9.17 -1.01 -19.23
C MET A 490 -9.28 -2.18 -18.24
N ARG A 491 -9.32 -1.93 -16.94
CA ARG A 491 -9.40 -3.03 -15.95
C ARG A 491 -10.70 -3.84 -16.06
N PRO A 492 -11.89 -3.25 -16.17
CA PRO A 492 -13.13 -4.00 -16.32
C PRO A 492 -13.20 -4.84 -17.60
N SER A 493 -12.47 -4.50 -18.67
CA SER A 493 -12.47 -5.25 -19.92
C SER A 493 -11.96 -6.69 -19.78
N PHE A 494 -11.15 -6.96 -18.77
CA PHE A 494 -10.65 -8.30 -18.44
C PHE A 494 -11.73 -9.23 -17.86
N HIS A 495 -12.89 -8.69 -17.51
CA HIS A 495 -14.05 -9.48 -17.12
C HIS A 495 -14.85 -10.06 -18.31
N SER A 496 -14.38 -9.85 -19.55
CA SER A 496 -14.98 -10.44 -20.74
C SER A 496 -14.90 -11.98 -20.72
N PRO A 497 -15.76 -12.70 -21.47
CA PRO A 497 -15.66 -14.15 -21.57
C PRO A 497 -14.32 -14.67 -22.12
N LEU A 498 -13.57 -13.81 -22.84
CA LEU A 498 -12.24 -14.11 -23.34
C LEU A 498 -11.13 -13.85 -22.30
N GLY A 499 -11.47 -13.37 -21.09
CA GLY A 499 -10.55 -13.12 -19.98
C GLY A 499 -9.36 -12.25 -20.38
N LEU A 500 -8.16 -12.71 -20.08
CA LEU A 500 -6.91 -12.03 -20.40
C LEU A 500 -6.80 -11.56 -21.86
N TYR A 501 -7.15 -12.41 -22.82
CA TYR A 501 -7.00 -12.08 -24.25
C TYR A 501 -7.98 -10.98 -24.69
N GLY A 502 -9.24 -11.04 -24.24
CA GLY A 502 -10.24 -10.00 -24.48
C GLY A 502 -9.84 -8.67 -23.83
N GLY A 503 -9.33 -8.73 -22.61
CA GLY A 503 -8.83 -7.57 -21.89
C GLY A 503 -7.65 -6.90 -22.59
N ILE A 504 -6.66 -7.67 -23.04
CA ILE A 504 -5.50 -7.15 -23.80
C ILE A 504 -5.95 -6.46 -25.09
N LEU A 505 -6.83 -7.13 -25.87
CA LEU A 505 -7.32 -6.56 -27.13
C LEU A 505 -8.07 -5.25 -26.89
N TYR A 506 -9.04 -5.25 -25.97
CA TYR A 506 -9.81 -4.06 -25.66
C TYR A 506 -8.94 -2.93 -25.09
N SER A 507 -8.04 -3.25 -24.15
CA SER A 507 -7.12 -2.25 -23.59
C SER A 507 -6.20 -1.66 -24.65
N GLY A 508 -5.80 -2.44 -25.65
CA GLY A 508 -5.08 -1.95 -26.82
C GLY A 508 -5.93 -0.95 -27.63
N LEU A 509 -7.19 -1.27 -27.92
CA LEU A 509 -8.11 -0.34 -28.59
C LEU A 509 -8.34 0.93 -27.77
N GLU A 510 -8.52 0.80 -26.46
CA GLU A 510 -8.70 1.96 -25.54
C GLU A 510 -7.44 2.85 -25.52
N ALA A 511 -6.25 2.25 -25.46
CA ALA A 511 -4.98 2.98 -25.36
C ALA A 511 -4.62 3.72 -26.65
N TYR A 512 -4.81 3.12 -27.82
CA TYR A 512 -4.32 3.65 -29.09
C TYR A 512 -5.39 4.32 -29.95
N LEU A 513 -6.64 3.79 -29.93
CA LEU A 513 -7.74 4.28 -30.77
C LEU A 513 -8.66 5.23 -30.00
N PHE A 514 -9.30 4.74 -28.94
CA PHE A 514 -10.28 5.54 -28.19
C PHE A 514 -9.66 6.60 -27.32
N ARG A 515 -8.48 6.33 -26.74
CA ARG A 515 -7.73 7.26 -25.88
C ARG A 515 -8.58 7.87 -24.75
N GLY A 516 -9.39 7.01 -24.11
CA GLY A 516 -10.29 7.42 -23.02
C GLY A 516 -11.60 8.08 -23.50
N LYS A 517 -11.82 8.22 -24.82
CA LYS A 517 -13.01 8.88 -25.39
C LYS A 517 -14.16 7.92 -25.71
N ALA A 518 -14.08 6.65 -25.30
CA ALA A 518 -15.20 5.72 -25.46
C ALA A 518 -16.46 6.30 -24.79
N PRO A 519 -17.64 6.31 -25.49
CA PRO A 519 -18.86 6.92 -24.94
C PRO A 519 -19.53 6.08 -23.85
N TRP A 520 -19.00 4.90 -23.55
CA TRP A 520 -19.49 4.00 -22.52
C TRP A 520 -18.48 3.88 -21.37
N THR A 521 -18.97 3.39 -20.21
CA THR A 521 -18.16 3.00 -19.07
C THR A 521 -18.49 1.56 -18.72
N LEU A 522 -17.48 0.68 -18.78
CA LEU A 522 -17.61 -0.73 -18.41
C LEU A 522 -17.73 -0.85 -16.88
N LYS A 523 -18.43 -1.89 -16.43
CA LYS A 523 -18.66 -2.17 -15.01
C LYS A 523 -17.80 -3.34 -14.53
N HIS A 524 -17.43 -3.32 -13.26
CA HIS A 524 -16.90 -4.49 -12.56
C HIS A 524 -18.00 -5.53 -12.36
N LYS A 525 -17.64 -6.83 -12.30
CA LYS A 525 -18.61 -7.93 -12.08
C LYS A 525 -19.21 -7.92 -10.68
N GLY A 526 -18.48 -7.45 -9.70
CA GLY A 526 -18.88 -7.45 -8.29
C GLY A 526 -17.66 -7.39 -7.36
N PRO A 527 -17.85 -7.58 -6.06
CA PRO A 527 -16.74 -7.62 -5.10
C PRO A 527 -15.93 -8.91 -5.24
N ASP A 528 -14.64 -8.86 -4.91
CA ASP A 528 -13.67 -9.93 -5.16
C ASP A 528 -14.01 -11.24 -4.43
N TYR A 529 -14.51 -11.17 -3.20
CA TYR A 529 -14.89 -12.36 -2.44
C TYR A 529 -15.99 -13.17 -3.13
N ALA A 530 -16.90 -12.50 -3.83
CA ALA A 530 -18.03 -13.14 -4.52
C ALA A 530 -17.63 -13.88 -5.80
N ALA A 531 -16.43 -13.65 -6.33
CA ALA A 531 -15.93 -14.34 -7.52
C ALA A 531 -15.52 -15.79 -7.26
N THR A 532 -15.25 -16.16 -5.99
CA THR A 532 -14.71 -17.47 -5.63
C THR A 532 -15.73 -18.59 -5.84
N GLN A 533 -15.37 -19.57 -6.65
CA GLN A 533 -16.18 -20.76 -6.94
C GLN A 533 -15.89 -21.91 -5.95
N PRO A 534 -16.81 -22.88 -5.77
CA PRO A 534 -16.53 -24.08 -4.99
C PRO A 534 -15.33 -24.86 -5.53
N ALA A 535 -14.53 -25.45 -4.63
CA ALA A 535 -13.31 -26.17 -4.97
C ALA A 535 -13.54 -27.37 -5.91
N GLU A 536 -14.67 -28.05 -5.79
CA GLU A 536 -15.08 -29.16 -6.66
C GLU A 536 -15.37 -28.76 -8.10
N ALA A 537 -15.80 -27.50 -8.33
CA ALA A 537 -16.04 -26.95 -9.66
C ALA A 537 -14.76 -26.46 -10.36
N CYS A 538 -13.62 -26.47 -9.68
CA CYS A 538 -12.39 -25.90 -10.15
C CYS A 538 -11.28 -26.96 -10.27
N LYS A 539 -10.39 -26.73 -11.26
CA LYS A 539 -9.20 -27.58 -11.42
C LYS A 539 -8.23 -27.34 -10.26
N LYS A 540 -7.89 -28.42 -9.54
CA LYS A 540 -6.86 -28.39 -8.49
C LYS A 540 -5.50 -28.02 -9.08
N ILE A 541 -4.81 -27.09 -8.44
CA ILE A 541 -3.46 -26.64 -8.83
C ILE A 541 -2.47 -27.26 -7.83
N THR A 542 -1.41 -27.89 -8.37
CA THR A 542 -0.30 -28.42 -7.56
C THR A 542 0.93 -27.59 -7.88
N TYR A 543 1.51 -26.99 -6.87
CA TYR A 543 2.73 -26.20 -6.99
C TYR A 543 3.98 -27.07 -6.78
N PRO A 544 5.08 -26.82 -7.53
CA PRO A 544 6.33 -27.53 -7.31
C PRO A 544 6.92 -27.18 -5.94
N LYS A 545 7.64 -28.11 -5.35
CA LYS A 545 8.41 -27.82 -4.13
C LYS A 545 9.47 -26.78 -4.42
N PRO A 546 9.70 -25.83 -3.50
CA PRO A 546 10.77 -24.83 -3.66
C PRO A 546 12.15 -25.50 -3.77
N ASP A 547 13.05 -24.91 -4.58
CA ASP A 547 14.40 -25.41 -4.79
C ASP A 547 15.46 -24.83 -3.84
N GLY A 548 15.05 -23.86 -3.00
CA GLY A 548 15.94 -23.15 -2.07
C GLY A 548 16.96 -22.22 -2.74
N LYS A 549 16.85 -22.00 -4.05
CA LYS A 549 17.76 -21.14 -4.86
C LYS A 549 17.01 -19.99 -5.51
N LEU A 550 16.05 -20.31 -6.36
CA LEU A 550 15.16 -19.33 -7.00
C LEU A 550 13.81 -19.24 -6.30
N SER A 551 13.35 -20.33 -5.73
CA SER A 551 12.08 -20.41 -5.02
C SER A 551 12.26 -20.90 -3.58
N PHE A 552 11.45 -20.37 -2.66
CA PHE A 552 11.54 -20.61 -1.23
C PHE A 552 10.18 -21.00 -0.67
N ASP A 553 10.18 -21.69 0.47
CA ASP A 553 8.97 -21.88 1.25
C ASP A 553 8.48 -20.53 1.83
N ILE A 554 7.21 -20.49 2.21
CA ILE A 554 6.57 -19.25 2.63
C ILE A 554 7.19 -18.66 3.90
N LEU A 555 7.56 -19.50 4.89
CA LEU A 555 8.12 -19.06 6.16
C LEU A 555 9.53 -18.48 5.97
N THR A 556 10.34 -19.10 5.10
CA THR A 556 11.64 -18.55 4.70
C THR A 556 11.50 -17.16 4.06
N SER A 557 10.45 -16.92 3.27
CA SER A 557 10.21 -15.58 2.71
C SER A 557 9.68 -14.61 3.77
N VAL A 558 8.75 -15.03 4.63
CA VAL A 558 8.22 -14.22 5.73
C VAL A 558 9.31 -13.73 6.68
N SER A 559 10.31 -14.57 6.98
CA SER A 559 11.46 -14.15 7.81
C SER A 559 12.21 -12.94 7.23
N ARG A 560 12.17 -12.74 5.88
CA ARG A 560 12.79 -11.59 5.20
C ARG A 560 11.90 -10.34 5.17
N SER A 561 10.67 -10.42 5.68
CA SER A 561 9.78 -9.26 5.81
C SER A 561 10.05 -8.47 7.10
N GLY A 562 10.81 -9.03 8.02
CA GLY A 562 11.05 -8.46 9.34
C GLY A 562 9.78 -8.37 10.20
N THR A 563 8.70 -9.11 9.85
CA THR A 563 7.46 -9.06 10.62
C THR A 563 7.67 -9.57 12.04
N ASN A 564 7.15 -8.82 12.99
CA ASN A 564 7.17 -9.16 14.41
C ASN A 564 5.94 -8.57 15.10
N HIS A 565 5.26 -9.38 15.90
CA HIS A 565 4.14 -8.95 16.72
C HIS A 565 4.37 -9.43 18.15
N GLU A 566 3.85 -8.71 19.11
CA GLU A 566 3.78 -9.18 20.49
C GLU A 566 3.04 -10.51 20.54
N GLU A 567 3.63 -11.52 21.19
CA GLU A 567 3.05 -12.86 21.21
C GLU A 567 1.78 -12.89 22.05
N ASP A 568 1.82 -12.25 23.21
CA ASP A 568 0.73 -12.23 24.17
C ASP A 568 -0.10 -10.94 24.02
N GLN A 569 -0.78 -10.79 22.86
CA GLN A 569 -1.78 -9.76 22.59
C GLN A 569 -3.02 -10.36 21.94
N PRO A 570 -4.19 -9.71 22.00
CA PRO A 570 -5.36 -10.14 21.26
C PRO A 570 -5.06 -10.20 19.75
N SER A 571 -5.58 -11.23 19.07
CA SER A 571 -5.38 -11.36 17.63
C SER A 571 -6.01 -10.19 16.88
N HIS A 572 -5.23 -9.50 16.05
CA HIS A 572 -5.72 -8.47 15.14
C HIS A 572 -6.48 -9.04 13.93
N LEU A 573 -6.50 -10.37 13.79
CA LEU A 573 -7.29 -11.10 12.81
C LEU A 573 -8.50 -11.67 13.53
N HIS A 574 -9.59 -10.91 13.50
CA HIS A 574 -10.79 -11.23 14.25
C HIS A 574 -11.71 -12.12 13.44
N VAL A 575 -12.08 -13.27 14.02
CA VAL A 575 -13.11 -14.19 13.52
C VAL A 575 -14.06 -14.44 14.67
N ALA A 576 -15.33 -14.07 14.51
CA ALA A 576 -16.29 -14.14 15.60
C ALA A 576 -16.54 -15.56 16.10
N ASP A 577 -16.58 -16.53 15.17
CA ASP A 577 -16.78 -17.94 15.47
C ASP A 577 -15.93 -18.82 14.54
N TRP A 578 -14.89 -19.42 15.07
CA TRP A 578 -13.94 -20.24 14.31
C TRP A 578 -14.52 -21.58 13.86
N ASP A 579 -15.43 -22.18 14.65
CA ASP A 579 -16.07 -23.43 14.29
C ASP A 579 -17.11 -23.21 13.20
N ALA A 580 -17.91 -22.14 13.28
CA ALA A 580 -18.84 -21.74 12.23
C ALA A 580 -18.12 -21.39 10.92
N HIS A 581 -16.97 -20.68 11.00
CA HIS A 581 -16.10 -20.43 9.84
C HIS A 581 -15.64 -21.74 9.21
N THR A 582 -15.11 -22.68 10.01
CA THR A 582 -14.64 -23.98 9.53
C THR A 582 -15.77 -24.76 8.84
N LEU A 583 -16.95 -24.83 9.46
CA LEU A 583 -18.12 -25.53 8.93
C LEU A 583 -18.62 -24.96 7.59
N SER A 584 -18.56 -23.65 7.43
CA SER A 584 -19.08 -22.96 6.23
C SER A 584 -18.07 -22.92 5.08
N THR A 585 -16.77 -22.83 5.37
CA THR A 585 -15.74 -22.56 4.35
C THR A 585 -14.98 -23.81 3.92
N PHE A 586 -14.57 -24.67 4.88
CA PHE A 586 -13.70 -25.80 4.55
C PHE A 586 -14.34 -26.82 3.60
N PRO A 587 -15.59 -27.27 3.78
CA PRO A 587 -16.23 -28.20 2.84
C PRO A 587 -16.31 -27.64 1.42
N LYS A 588 -16.56 -26.34 1.28
CA LYS A 588 -16.82 -25.70 0.00
C LYS A 588 -15.54 -25.25 -0.73
N TYR A 589 -14.55 -24.75 0.01
CA TYR A 589 -13.36 -24.14 -0.57
C TYR A 589 -12.05 -24.86 -0.23
N GLN A 590 -12.09 -25.87 0.63
CA GLN A 590 -10.96 -26.74 0.97
C GLN A 590 -9.75 -25.97 1.51
N GLY A 591 -9.97 -24.99 2.39
CA GLY A 591 -8.90 -24.22 3.07
C GLY A 591 -8.26 -23.16 2.16
N LEU A 592 -9.06 -22.36 1.46
CA LEU A 592 -8.56 -21.30 0.56
C LEU A 592 -7.76 -20.22 1.32
N GLU A 593 -7.99 -20.04 2.63
CA GLU A 593 -7.31 -19.07 3.48
C GLU A 593 -5.80 -19.35 3.55
N ASN A 594 -5.43 -20.62 3.65
CA ASN A 594 -4.04 -21.06 3.61
C ASN A 594 -3.36 -20.72 2.27
N ARG A 595 -4.12 -20.74 1.17
CA ARG A 595 -3.59 -20.51 -0.18
C ARG A 595 -3.51 -19.04 -0.55
N PHE A 596 -4.51 -18.22 -0.19
CA PHE A 596 -4.45 -16.79 -0.53
C PHE A 596 -3.52 -16.00 0.41
N CYS A 597 -3.27 -16.49 1.63
CA CYS A 597 -2.40 -15.80 2.57
C CYS A 597 -0.93 -15.84 2.09
N PRO A 598 -0.26 -14.70 1.90
CA PRO A 598 1.12 -14.67 1.45
C PRO A 598 2.14 -14.85 2.58
N ALA A 599 1.67 -15.13 3.80
CA ALA A 599 2.50 -15.14 5.00
C ALA A 599 2.32 -16.40 5.87
N GLY A 600 1.55 -17.40 5.43
CA GLY A 600 1.36 -18.64 6.20
C GLY A 600 0.68 -18.42 7.56
N VAL A 601 -0.28 -17.49 7.60
CA VAL A 601 -1.02 -17.16 8.82
C VAL A 601 -2.10 -18.18 9.12
N TYR A 602 -2.78 -18.69 8.10
CA TYR A 602 -3.94 -19.55 8.23
C TYR A 602 -3.59 -21.01 7.97
N GLU A 603 -4.09 -21.89 8.81
CA GLU A 603 -3.91 -23.34 8.69
C GLU A 603 -5.22 -24.05 9.04
N TYR A 604 -5.44 -25.21 8.40
CA TYR A 604 -6.42 -26.18 8.83
C TYR A 604 -5.65 -27.38 9.36
N VAL A 605 -5.65 -27.55 10.69
CA VAL A 605 -4.93 -28.63 11.37
C VAL A 605 -5.89 -29.79 11.68
N GLU A 606 -5.38 -31.01 11.62
CA GLU A 606 -6.16 -32.20 11.99
C GLU A 606 -6.63 -32.11 13.45
N ASP A 607 -7.89 -32.41 13.67
CA ASP A 607 -8.50 -32.46 14.99
C ASP A 607 -9.53 -33.58 15.07
N ASP A 608 -9.03 -34.76 15.43
CA ASP A 608 -9.80 -35.97 15.58
C ASP A 608 -10.38 -36.16 16.98
N SER A 609 -10.26 -35.14 17.85
CA SER A 609 -10.84 -35.18 19.19
C SER A 609 -12.37 -35.35 19.14
N PRO A 610 -13.00 -36.11 20.06
CA PRO A 610 -14.45 -36.26 20.10
C PRO A 610 -15.19 -34.92 20.16
N GLU A 611 -14.70 -33.98 20.97
CA GLU A 611 -15.25 -32.65 21.09
C GLU A 611 -15.10 -31.82 19.77
N GLY A 612 -13.94 -31.93 19.12
CA GLY A 612 -13.68 -31.29 17.85
C GLY A 612 -14.59 -31.80 16.73
N LYS A 613 -14.80 -33.12 16.67
CA LYS A 613 -15.71 -33.76 15.70
C LYS A 613 -17.17 -33.34 15.93
N GLU A 614 -17.62 -33.28 17.20
CA GLU A 614 -18.97 -32.84 17.55
C GLU A 614 -19.20 -31.37 17.11
N LYS A 615 -18.31 -30.46 17.49
CA LYS A 615 -18.43 -29.05 17.19
C LYS A 615 -18.35 -28.73 15.68
N ARG A 616 -17.59 -29.52 14.92
CA ARG A 616 -17.33 -29.27 13.49
C ARG A 616 -17.92 -30.34 12.56
N GLY A 617 -19.03 -30.98 12.97
CA GLY A 617 -19.82 -31.87 12.11
C GLY A 617 -19.02 -33.04 11.50
N GLY A 618 -18.01 -33.55 12.19
CA GLY A 618 -17.18 -34.67 11.75
C GLY A 618 -16.10 -34.32 10.72
N LEU A 619 -15.81 -33.04 10.43
CA LEU A 619 -14.82 -32.64 9.44
C LEU A 619 -13.37 -33.06 9.75
N GLY A 620 -13.04 -33.37 11.00
CA GLY A 620 -11.70 -33.80 11.43
C GLY A 620 -10.60 -32.71 11.28
N VAL A 621 -10.98 -31.45 11.12
CA VAL A 621 -10.05 -30.34 11.02
C VAL A 621 -10.54 -29.16 11.86
N LYS A 622 -9.59 -28.31 12.32
CA LYS A 622 -9.90 -27.02 12.94
C LYS A 622 -9.10 -25.91 12.26
N PHE A 623 -9.69 -24.73 12.20
CA PHE A 623 -9.05 -23.52 11.72
C PHE A 623 -8.09 -22.97 12.77
N ASN A 624 -6.89 -22.60 12.35
CA ASN A 624 -5.85 -22.03 13.21
C ASN A 624 -5.27 -20.77 12.60
N ILE A 625 -4.97 -19.76 13.42
CA ILE A 625 -4.44 -18.46 13.01
C ILE A 625 -3.09 -18.21 13.71
N ASN A 626 -2.02 -18.18 12.91
CA ASN A 626 -0.67 -17.82 13.33
C ASN A 626 -0.46 -16.31 13.11
N ALA A 627 -1.09 -15.47 13.94
CA ALA A 627 -1.15 -14.02 13.75
C ALA A 627 0.23 -13.35 13.73
N GLN A 628 1.23 -13.94 14.38
CA GLN A 628 2.62 -13.44 14.39
C GLN A 628 3.27 -13.37 13.01
N ASN A 629 2.85 -14.22 12.07
CA ASN A 629 3.35 -14.22 10.69
C ASN A 629 2.74 -13.13 9.82
N CYS A 630 1.71 -12.43 10.32
CA CYS A 630 0.95 -11.49 9.52
C CYS A 630 1.81 -10.31 9.03
N VAL A 631 1.78 -10.05 7.72
CA VAL A 631 2.46 -8.93 7.06
C VAL A 631 1.52 -7.76 6.73
N HIS A 632 0.35 -7.72 7.35
CA HIS A 632 -0.67 -6.68 7.20
C HIS A 632 -1.14 -6.45 5.75
N CYS A 633 -1.13 -7.48 4.90
CA CYS A 633 -1.53 -7.35 3.50
C CYS A 633 -3.04 -7.16 3.30
N LYS A 634 -3.87 -7.58 4.28
CA LYS A 634 -5.34 -7.48 4.29
C LYS A 634 -6.07 -8.34 3.26
N THR A 635 -5.39 -9.26 2.60
CA THR A 635 -6.01 -10.18 1.62
C THR A 635 -7.15 -10.98 2.21
N CYS A 636 -7.04 -11.41 3.47
CA CYS A 636 -8.06 -12.21 4.17
C CYS A 636 -9.39 -11.45 4.33
N ASP A 637 -9.34 -10.21 4.78
CA ASP A 637 -10.50 -9.32 4.94
C ASP A 637 -11.21 -9.04 3.59
N ILE A 638 -10.45 -9.05 2.49
CA ILE A 638 -10.98 -8.78 1.14
C ILE A 638 -11.51 -10.06 0.48
N LYS A 639 -10.74 -11.17 0.54
CA LYS A 639 -10.97 -12.36 -0.30
C LYS A 639 -11.81 -13.44 0.37
N ALA A 640 -11.90 -13.48 1.71
CA ALA A 640 -12.68 -14.50 2.40
C ALA A 640 -14.16 -14.46 1.96
N PRO A 641 -14.71 -15.56 1.38
CA PRO A 641 -16.05 -15.53 0.79
C PRO A 641 -17.18 -15.27 1.78
N GLN A 642 -16.98 -15.59 3.04
CA GLN A 642 -17.97 -15.36 4.12
C GLN A 642 -17.89 -13.95 4.70
N GLN A 643 -16.81 -13.20 4.41
CA GLN A 643 -16.55 -11.86 4.97
C GLN A 643 -16.59 -11.83 6.51
N ASP A 644 -16.19 -12.92 7.12
CA ASP A 644 -16.17 -13.17 8.57
C ASP A 644 -14.76 -13.05 9.19
N ILE A 645 -13.72 -12.86 8.37
CA ILE A 645 -12.37 -12.51 8.82
C ILE A 645 -12.20 -10.99 8.72
N GLU A 646 -12.14 -10.32 9.86
CA GLU A 646 -11.92 -8.90 9.93
C GLU A 646 -10.47 -8.60 10.39
N TRP A 647 -9.73 -7.88 9.55
CA TRP A 647 -8.44 -7.33 9.94
C TRP A 647 -8.65 -6.04 10.75
N ARG A 648 -8.17 -6.01 11.99
CA ARG A 648 -8.17 -4.83 12.87
C ARG A 648 -6.74 -4.36 13.09
N THR A 649 -6.57 -3.12 13.51
CA THR A 649 -5.24 -2.58 13.82
C THR A 649 -4.71 -3.27 15.09
N PRO A 650 -3.50 -3.91 15.07
CA PRO A 650 -2.88 -4.47 16.29
C PRO A 650 -2.38 -3.36 17.22
N GLU A 651 -1.78 -3.74 18.35
CA GLU A 651 -0.98 -2.81 19.13
C GLU A 651 0.04 -2.09 18.26
N GLY A 652 0.34 -0.82 18.58
CA GLY A 652 1.28 0.00 17.83
C GLY A 652 2.70 -0.56 17.81
N GLY A 653 3.45 -0.28 16.74
CA GLY A 653 4.84 -0.69 16.57
C GLY A 653 5.05 -2.10 16.03
N GLY A 654 4.03 -2.99 16.07
CA GLY A 654 4.12 -4.34 15.53
C GLY A 654 3.88 -4.43 14.01
N GLY A 655 4.22 -5.58 13.42
CA GLY A 655 4.05 -5.88 12.00
C GLY A 655 5.34 -6.00 11.21
N PRO A 656 5.28 -5.92 9.87
CA PRO A 656 6.46 -6.03 9.03
C PRO A 656 7.40 -4.83 9.19
N LYS A 657 8.69 -5.08 9.00
CA LYS A 657 9.72 -4.04 8.95
C LYS A 657 10.47 -4.13 7.62
N TYR A 658 9.83 -3.64 6.58
CA TYR A 658 10.40 -3.67 5.25
C TYR A 658 11.57 -2.68 5.12
N MET A 659 12.67 -3.08 4.50
CA MET A 659 13.87 -2.25 4.41
C MET A 659 14.08 -1.61 3.04
N MET A 660 13.73 -2.27 1.95
CA MET A 660 14.04 -1.84 0.57
C MET A 660 12.89 -2.11 -0.41
N THR A 661 11.65 -1.93 0.01
CA THR A 661 10.49 -2.32 -0.79
C THR A 661 9.73 -1.17 -1.44
#